data_c8b3bb218ea3478a2e3206ef7676d9d4
#
_entry.id   c8b3bb218ea3478a2e3206ef7676d9d4
#
_cell.length_a   1.000
_cell.length_b   1.000
_cell.length_c   1.000
_cell.angle_alpha   90.00
_cell.angle_beta   90.00
_cell.angle_gamma   90.00
#
_symmetry.space_group_name_H-M   'P 1'
#
loop_
_entity.id
_entity.type
_entity.pdbx_description
1 polymer ?
#
loop_
_entity_poly.entity_id
_entity_poly.type
_entity_poly.pdbx_seq_one_letter_code
_entity_poly.pdbx_strand_id
1 'polypeptide(L)'
;LNLMRVYLDAVFRPLIYSKSEIFRQEGWHYELDAEGRLSRKGVVYNEMRGAFADADELEEDAIMRALFPDTPYRFVSGGDPEHIPELTYEKFQEYHRRFYSPSNAYVYLDGDMDIDTVLAILDDEYLSSIEPSERLAVPALQQPVKASPQRIEYELPAEEDEHDRYRLAWGRVVGEITDRERMTAMQVLSTVLCGNNQSVLSREMLAAGLGEAVNMIVWDGCAQPFVKLEVRNVSEENIVPAGEKLRAVLERVANEGVDRRELEAAMANLEFQLRERDYGYYPQGLGISFGVLDSWLRGGEPDAMVEVGRLFDILRARMDEGWFEELIRAVLLDNPHSCEVVMVPSHTVGEERRERDARELERIAASWSREEAERVKAEQAALDGWHASPDSPEALATLPKLELSDISPEPEHYPTSLGELGGVPLLRHELSALGISYVSLYFNITGLTGEETAAVSFMGELFGKVDTAGHSAQELSSLLQLYCGSMNFSVDVYEQSADKYCVKLTARVSAIESKIGKALGLLSEVLTTSRLDSEREITDILRQRRTGMFQQIVNNGHVSALGRAASQFTAGSAVNEWANGYDYYCWLKRLTSETDLSGLYSQLEELSARVIGRRGLTVSVTGMHSEAVDDAITELVNVLPEGETVTGSGVAPRGVRREGIEIPSDVGYAAMGGLSGEFDGHWQLAGRVVSLEYLW
;
A
#
# COMPACT_ATOMS: atom_id res chain seq x y z
N LEU A 1 -27.51 12.26 1.83
CA LEU A 1 -28.54 11.66 2.73
C LEU A 1 -29.10 10.34 2.17
N ASN A 2 -29.39 10.23 0.85
CA ASN A 2 -29.90 8.98 0.27
C ASN A 2 -28.90 7.82 0.42
N LEU A 3 -27.63 8.05 0.07
CA LEU A 3 -26.58 7.03 0.25
C LEU A 3 -26.46 6.59 1.71
N MET A 4 -26.53 7.55 2.65
CA MET A 4 -26.52 7.23 4.09
C MET A 4 -27.66 6.30 4.47
N ARG A 5 -28.89 6.55 3.98
CA ARG A 5 -30.03 5.66 4.23
C ARG A 5 -29.83 4.26 3.64
N VAL A 6 -29.29 4.16 2.43
CA VAL A 6 -29.00 2.85 1.80
C VAL A 6 -28.00 2.05 2.65
N TYR A 7 -26.92 2.69 3.13
CA TYR A 7 -25.94 2.03 3.98
C TYR A 7 -26.52 1.64 5.36
N LEU A 8 -27.24 2.54 6.01
CA LEU A 8 -27.86 2.25 7.32
C LEU A 8 -28.89 1.13 7.21
N ASP A 9 -29.66 1.11 6.11
CA ASP A 9 -30.62 0.04 5.87
C ASP A 9 -29.94 -1.31 5.65
N ALA A 10 -28.84 -1.34 4.87
CA ALA A 10 -28.04 -2.54 4.67
C ALA A 10 -27.40 -3.04 5.99
N VAL A 11 -26.99 -2.14 6.89
CA VAL A 11 -26.39 -2.50 8.18
C VAL A 11 -27.45 -3.03 9.17
N PHE A 12 -28.58 -2.29 9.35
CA PHE A 12 -29.54 -2.58 10.41
C PHE A 12 -30.71 -3.45 9.95
N ARG A 13 -31.04 -3.47 8.66
CA ARG A 13 -32.20 -4.19 8.08
C ARG A 13 -31.83 -5.00 6.84
N PRO A 14 -30.72 -5.76 6.84
CA PRO A 14 -30.30 -6.47 5.63
C PRO A 14 -31.27 -7.54 5.19
N LEU A 15 -31.32 -7.82 3.91
CA LEU A 15 -32.18 -8.87 3.34
C LEU A 15 -31.72 -10.30 3.67
N ILE A 16 -30.62 -10.47 4.39
CA ILE A 16 -30.07 -11.77 4.79
C ILE A 16 -31.07 -12.64 5.57
N TYR A 17 -32.06 -12.04 6.22
CA TYR A 17 -33.07 -12.78 6.96
C TYR A 17 -34.17 -13.41 6.12
N SER A 18 -34.31 -12.96 4.89
CA SER A 18 -35.35 -13.41 3.95
C SER A 18 -34.80 -14.07 2.70
N LYS A 19 -33.52 -13.85 2.38
CA LYS A 19 -32.85 -14.35 1.17
C LYS A 19 -31.57 -15.11 1.53
N SER A 20 -31.64 -16.43 1.52
CA SER A 20 -30.49 -17.31 1.79
C SER A 20 -29.44 -17.27 0.66
N GLU A 21 -29.86 -16.84 -0.53
CA GLU A 21 -29.01 -16.69 -1.72
C GLU A 21 -27.86 -15.71 -1.47
N ILE A 22 -28.07 -14.66 -0.65
CA ILE A 22 -27.02 -13.70 -0.25
C ILE A 22 -25.87 -14.43 0.47
N PHE A 23 -26.19 -15.32 1.42
CA PHE A 23 -25.15 -16.09 2.10
C PHE A 23 -24.39 -17.03 1.14
N ARG A 24 -25.09 -17.65 0.21
CA ARG A 24 -24.47 -18.55 -0.77
C ARG A 24 -23.56 -17.77 -1.75
N GLN A 25 -24.02 -16.63 -2.21
CA GLN A 25 -23.25 -15.78 -3.13
C GLN A 25 -22.01 -15.20 -2.43
N GLU A 26 -22.21 -14.52 -1.29
CA GLU A 26 -21.16 -13.77 -0.63
C GLU A 26 -20.25 -14.67 0.22
N GLY A 27 -20.80 -15.59 0.99
CA GLY A 27 -20.05 -16.47 1.86
C GLY A 27 -19.42 -17.63 1.10
N TRP A 28 -20.19 -18.73 1.00
CA TRP A 28 -19.76 -19.92 0.26
C TRP A 28 -20.93 -20.84 -0.10
N HIS A 29 -20.72 -21.66 -1.13
CA HIS A 29 -21.64 -22.74 -1.55
C HIS A 29 -20.89 -23.84 -2.28
N TYR A 30 -21.54 -24.99 -2.43
CA TYR A 30 -21.08 -26.04 -3.33
C TYR A 30 -21.61 -25.82 -4.74
N GLU A 31 -20.73 -26.04 -5.73
CA GLU A 31 -21.06 -26.01 -7.16
C GLU A 31 -20.67 -27.34 -7.82
N LEU A 32 -21.55 -27.88 -8.66
CA LEU A 32 -21.28 -29.02 -9.51
C LEU A 32 -21.11 -28.60 -10.96
N ASP A 33 -19.97 -28.93 -11.55
CA ASP A 33 -19.75 -28.70 -12.98
C ASP A 33 -20.56 -29.67 -13.87
N ALA A 34 -20.46 -29.50 -15.19
CA ALA A 34 -21.16 -30.32 -16.16
C ALA A 34 -20.76 -31.82 -16.09
N GLU A 35 -19.54 -32.10 -15.63
CA GLU A 35 -19.01 -33.44 -15.43
C GLU A 35 -19.35 -34.04 -14.04
N GLY A 36 -19.99 -33.26 -13.18
CA GLY A 36 -20.38 -33.63 -11.82
C GLY A 36 -19.25 -33.55 -10.79
N ARG A 37 -18.19 -32.82 -11.09
CA ARG A 37 -17.12 -32.54 -10.13
C ARG A 37 -17.54 -31.41 -9.19
N LEU A 38 -17.28 -31.64 -7.90
CA LEU A 38 -17.63 -30.71 -6.84
C LEU A 38 -16.55 -29.62 -6.66
N SER A 39 -16.99 -28.41 -6.49
CA SER A 39 -16.15 -27.27 -6.10
C SER A 39 -16.83 -26.45 -5.00
N ARG A 40 -16.03 -25.62 -4.30
CA ARG A 40 -16.52 -24.57 -3.38
C ARG A 40 -16.40 -23.24 -4.08
N LYS A 41 -17.43 -22.42 -3.97
CA LYS A 41 -17.51 -21.06 -4.54
C LYS A 41 -18.06 -20.10 -3.48
N GLY A 42 -17.95 -18.82 -3.74
CA GLY A 42 -18.43 -17.72 -2.92
C GLY A 42 -17.47 -16.55 -3.02
N VAL A 43 -17.96 -15.32 -2.91
CA VAL A 43 -17.11 -14.12 -3.05
C VAL A 43 -16.03 -14.12 -1.98
N VAL A 44 -16.42 -14.13 -0.70
CA VAL A 44 -15.47 -14.12 0.44
C VAL A 44 -14.59 -15.36 0.45
N TYR A 45 -15.13 -16.54 0.15
CA TYR A 45 -14.35 -17.77 0.08
C TYR A 45 -13.21 -17.67 -0.96
N ASN A 46 -13.52 -17.17 -2.16
CA ASN A 46 -12.52 -17.04 -3.23
C ASN A 46 -11.50 -15.94 -2.92
N GLU A 47 -11.96 -14.81 -2.36
CA GLU A 47 -11.10 -13.71 -1.92
C GLU A 47 -10.07 -14.18 -0.87
N MET A 48 -10.55 -14.89 0.16
CA MET A 48 -9.67 -15.40 1.22
C MET A 48 -8.73 -16.51 0.75
N ARG A 49 -9.14 -17.31 -0.22
CA ARG A 49 -8.20 -18.25 -0.88
C ARG A 49 -7.08 -17.53 -1.60
N GLY A 50 -7.40 -16.40 -2.25
CA GLY A 50 -6.39 -15.55 -2.88
C GLY A 50 -5.45 -14.90 -1.85
N ALA A 51 -6.00 -14.33 -0.78
CA ALA A 51 -5.22 -13.73 0.30
C ALA A 51 -4.25 -14.72 0.94
N PHE A 52 -4.69 -15.94 1.25
CA PHE A 52 -3.85 -16.99 1.84
C PHE A 52 -2.87 -17.66 0.85
N ALA A 53 -2.80 -17.19 -0.38
CA ALA A 53 -1.69 -17.49 -1.30
C ALA A 53 -0.54 -16.50 -1.16
N ASP A 54 -0.77 -15.32 -0.56
CA ASP A 54 0.24 -14.30 -0.31
C ASP A 54 1.09 -14.64 0.92
N ALA A 55 2.41 -14.55 0.77
CA ALA A 55 3.35 -14.86 1.85
C ALA A 55 3.29 -13.84 3.00
N ASP A 56 2.95 -12.58 2.74
CA ASP A 56 2.83 -11.52 3.75
C ASP A 56 1.58 -11.78 4.63
N GLU A 57 0.46 -12.18 4.04
CA GLU A 57 -0.77 -12.55 4.76
C GLU A 57 -0.57 -13.81 5.63
N LEU A 58 0.13 -14.82 5.10
CA LEU A 58 0.45 -16.03 5.87
C LEU A 58 1.37 -15.73 7.06
N GLU A 59 2.35 -14.84 6.89
CA GLU A 59 3.26 -14.41 7.95
C GLU A 59 2.49 -13.66 9.04
N GLU A 60 1.60 -12.75 8.64
CA GLU A 60 0.79 -11.96 9.57
C GLU A 60 -0.18 -12.83 10.36
N ASP A 61 -0.91 -13.74 9.70
CA ASP A 61 -1.79 -14.69 10.36
C ASP A 61 -1.04 -15.55 11.39
N ALA A 62 0.17 -16.03 11.03
CA ALA A 62 1.00 -16.81 11.95
C ALA A 62 1.42 -15.98 13.18
N ILE A 63 1.79 -14.71 13.00
CA ILE A 63 2.14 -13.80 14.10
C ILE A 63 0.92 -13.53 14.98
N MET A 64 -0.25 -13.22 14.39
CA MET A 64 -1.48 -12.94 15.12
C MET A 64 -1.93 -14.14 15.96
N ARG A 65 -1.93 -15.33 15.38
CA ARG A 65 -2.26 -16.58 16.11
C ARG A 65 -1.29 -16.86 17.24
N ALA A 66 0.00 -16.58 17.04
CA ALA A 66 1.03 -16.81 18.05
C ALA A 66 0.97 -15.80 19.20
N LEU A 67 0.68 -14.53 18.93
CA LEU A 67 0.60 -13.47 19.94
C LEU A 67 -0.73 -13.45 20.69
N PHE A 68 -1.84 -13.83 20.03
CA PHE A 68 -3.19 -13.64 20.58
C PHE A 68 -4.02 -14.94 20.64
N PRO A 69 -3.48 -16.07 21.14
CA PRO A 69 -4.13 -17.39 21.07
C PRO A 69 -5.49 -17.48 21.79
N ASP A 70 -5.74 -16.63 22.80
CA ASP A 70 -6.93 -16.69 23.63
C ASP A 70 -7.95 -15.57 23.34
N THR A 71 -7.71 -14.74 22.33
CA THR A 71 -8.57 -13.62 21.97
C THR A 71 -9.11 -13.75 20.55
N PRO A 72 -10.13 -12.96 20.16
CA PRO A 72 -10.64 -12.94 18.77
C PRO A 72 -9.59 -12.57 17.71
N TYR A 73 -8.53 -11.88 18.09
CA TYR A 73 -7.45 -11.49 17.16
C TYR A 73 -6.66 -12.67 16.57
N ARG A 74 -6.82 -13.88 17.12
CA ARG A 74 -6.28 -15.11 16.51
C ARG A 74 -6.94 -15.48 15.19
N PHE A 75 -8.08 -14.89 14.88
CA PHE A 75 -8.87 -15.19 13.68
C PHE A 75 -8.73 -14.06 12.67
N VAL A 76 -8.55 -14.43 11.41
CA VAL A 76 -8.55 -13.47 10.30
C VAL A 76 -9.96 -12.91 10.09
N SER A 77 -10.10 -11.59 9.90
CA SER A 77 -11.41 -10.92 9.76
C SER A 77 -12.23 -11.44 8.60
N GLY A 78 -11.59 -11.68 7.43
CA GLY A 78 -12.25 -12.25 6.25
C GLY A 78 -12.55 -13.73 6.37
N GLY A 79 -11.97 -14.41 7.37
CA GLY A 79 -12.12 -15.83 7.62
C GLY A 79 -11.01 -16.69 6.99
N ASP A 80 -10.71 -17.80 7.63
CA ASP A 80 -9.78 -18.80 7.12
C ASP A 80 -10.49 -19.67 6.06
N PRO A 81 -9.98 -19.76 4.82
CA PRO A 81 -10.62 -20.52 3.74
C PRO A 81 -10.78 -22.02 4.05
N GLU A 82 -9.99 -22.60 4.97
CA GLU A 82 -10.18 -23.96 5.44
C GLU A 82 -11.42 -24.09 6.37
N HIS A 83 -11.80 -23.00 7.07
CA HIS A 83 -12.90 -22.96 8.04
C HIS A 83 -14.17 -22.24 7.55
N ILE A 84 -14.09 -21.38 6.54
CA ILE A 84 -15.28 -20.75 5.95
C ILE A 84 -16.37 -21.76 5.60
N PRO A 85 -16.07 -22.97 5.04
CA PRO A 85 -17.09 -23.97 4.73
C PRO A 85 -17.81 -24.59 5.94
N GLU A 86 -17.39 -24.30 7.17
CA GLU A 86 -18.09 -24.71 8.39
C GLU A 86 -19.21 -23.74 8.79
N LEU A 87 -19.29 -22.57 8.15
CA LEU A 87 -20.34 -21.59 8.39
C LEU A 87 -21.66 -22.05 7.78
N THR A 88 -22.73 -21.89 8.55
CA THR A 88 -24.11 -22.13 8.09
C THR A 88 -24.88 -20.83 7.99
N TYR A 89 -25.95 -20.83 7.22
CA TYR A 89 -26.83 -19.68 7.10
C TYR A 89 -27.42 -19.23 8.46
N GLU A 90 -27.72 -20.16 9.36
CA GLU A 90 -28.20 -19.87 10.70
C GLU A 90 -27.15 -19.16 11.56
N LYS A 91 -25.91 -19.67 11.56
CA LYS A 91 -24.78 -19.01 12.25
C LYS A 91 -24.52 -17.59 11.71
N PHE A 92 -24.61 -17.42 10.39
CA PHE A 92 -24.46 -16.11 9.75
C PHE A 92 -25.51 -15.11 10.23
N GLN A 93 -26.79 -15.52 10.26
CA GLN A 93 -27.86 -14.67 10.78
C GLN A 93 -27.73 -14.41 12.29
N GLU A 94 -27.32 -15.42 13.08
CA GLU A 94 -27.11 -15.25 14.53
C GLU A 94 -25.99 -14.25 14.81
N TYR A 95 -24.89 -14.31 14.03
CA TYR A 95 -23.79 -13.37 14.14
C TYR A 95 -24.27 -11.93 13.91
N HIS A 96 -25.02 -11.68 12.84
CA HIS A 96 -25.56 -10.35 12.55
C HIS A 96 -26.48 -9.85 13.67
N ARG A 97 -27.44 -10.67 14.15
CA ARG A 97 -28.34 -10.27 15.25
C ARG A 97 -27.58 -9.90 16.52
N ARG A 98 -26.46 -10.58 16.78
CA ARG A 98 -25.68 -10.38 18.00
C ARG A 98 -24.80 -9.13 17.93
N PHE A 99 -24.15 -8.88 16.81
CA PHE A 99 -23.10 -7.87 16.73
C PHE A 99 -23.55 -6.58 16.07
N TYR A 100 -24.53 -6.61 15.16
CA TYR A 100 -25.01 -5.46 14.40
C TYR A 100 -26.22 -4.77 15.05
N SER A 101 -26.22 -4.67 16.36
CA SER A 101 -27.21 -3.90 17.10
C SER A 101 -26.78 -2.43 17.25
N PRO A 102 -27.69 -1.45 17.16
CA PRO A 102 -27.38 -0.04 17.44
C PRO A 102 -26.73 0.18 18.83
N SER A 103 -27.10 -0.63 19.82
CA SER A 103 -26.48 -0.57 21.15
C SER A 103 -24.99 -0.97 21.16
N ASN A 104 -24.52 -1.63 20.11
CA ASN A 104 -23.13 -2.05 19.91
C ASN A 104 -22.42 -1.25 18.82
N ALA A 105 -23.01 -0.17 18.32
CA ALA A 105 -22.48 0.63 17.22
C ALA A 105 -21.83 1.92 17.74
N TYR A 106 -20.82 2.36 16.99
CA TYR A 106 -20.27 3.71 17.05
C TYR A 106 -20.57 4.41 15.73
N VAL A 107 -20.92 5.68 15.80
CA VAL A 107 -21.22 6.49 14.61
C VAL A 107 -20.17 7.60 14.50
N TYR A 108 -19.47 7.60 13.38
CA TYR A 108 -18.53 8.65 13.00
C TYR A 108 -19.07 9.37 11.77
N LEU A 109 -19.11 10.69 11.82
CA LEU A 109 -19.59 11.56 10.74
C LEU A 109 -18.49 12.56 10.38
N ASP A 110 -18.20 12.69 9.09
CA ASP A 110 -17.26 13.66 8.55
C ASP A 110 -17.81 14.31 7.29
N GLY A 111 -17.55 15.61 7.12
CA GLY A 111 -17.93 16.38 5.94
C GLY A 111 -18.83 17.57 6.26
N ASP A 112 -19.10 18.37 5.24
CA ASP A 112 -20.01 19.52 5.31
C ASP A 112 -21.47 19.03 5.19
N MET A 113 -22.12 18.80 6.34
CA MET A 113 -23.46 18.29 6.41
C MET A 113 -24.30 19.03 7.48
N ASP A 114 -25.61 19.05 7.29
CA ASP A 114 -26.54 19.47 8.33
C ASP A 114 -26.66 18.36 9.39
N ILE A 115 -25.93 18.54 10.48
CA ILE A 115 -25.85 17.58 11.58
C ILE A 115 -27.21 17.27 12.19
N ASP A 116 -28.08 18.28 12.37
CA ASP A 116 -29.41 18.10 12.97
C ASP A 116 -30.27 17.20 12.07
N THR A 117 -30.23 17.39 10.76
CA THR A 117 -30.93 16.52 9.81
C THR A 117 -30.37 15.10 9.84
N VAL A 118 -29.05 14.92 9.90
CA VAL A 118 -28.43 13.59 9.97
C VAL A 118 -28.80 12.86 11.26
N LEU A 119 -28.74 13.54 12.39
CA LEU A 119 -29.12 12.98 13.69
C LEU A 119 -30.61 12.61 13.74
N ALA A 120 -31.48 13.44 13.16
CA ALA A 120 -32.90 13.13 13.07
C ALA A 120 -33.14 11.86 12.21
N ILE A 121 -32.46 11.69 11.09
CA ILE A 121 -32.56 10.47 10.27
C ILE A 121 -32.08 9.25 11.06
N LEU A 122 -30.95 9.35 11.74
CA LEU A 122 -30.43 8.25 12.56
C LEU A 122 -31.43 7.86 13.66
N ASP A 123 -31.97 8.83 14.39
CA ASP A 123 -32.89 8.55 15.50
C ASP A 123 -34.25 8.08 15.00
N ASP A 124 -34.95 8.86 14.17
CA ASP A 124 -36.30 8.60 13.74
C ASP A 124 -36.46 7.38 12.85
N GLU A 125 -35.52 7.17 11.93
CA GLU A 125 -35.65 6.12 10.93
C GLU A 125 -35.00 4.79 11.37
N TYR A 126 -33.98 4.82 12.25
CA TYR A 126 -33.23 3.61 12.63
C TYR A 126 -33.20 3.32 14.12
N LEU A 127 -32.74 4.25 14.97
CA LEU A 127 -32.45 3.95 16.37
C LEU A 127 -33.70 3.77 17.22
N SER A 128 -34.67 4.68 17.13
CA SER A 128 -35.89 4.68 17.95
C SER A 128 -36.83 3.48 17.68
N SER A 129 -36.67 2.80 16.54
CA SER A 129 -37.46 1.62 16.21
C SER A 129 -36.87 0.29 16.65
N ILE A 130 -35.64 0.30 17.24
CA ILE A 130 -34.92 -0.91 17.65
C ILE A 130 -34.81 -0.89 19.20
N GLU A 131 -35.26 -1.96 19.82
CA GLU A 131 -35.14 -2.10 21.26
C GLU A 131 -33.70 -2.13 21.74
N PRO A 132 -33.33 -1.40 22.78
CA PRO A 132 -31.96 -1.44 23.30
C PRO A 132 -31.56 -2.85 23.72
N SER A 133 -30.36 -3.25 23.29
CA SER A 133 -29.73 -4.51 23.70
C SER A 133 -28.54 -4.26 24.62
N GLU A 134 -28.10 -5.29 25.31
CA GLU A 134 -26.87 -5.20 26.10
C GLU A 134 -25.67 -4.95 25.16
N ARG A 135 -24.86 -3.95 25.50
CA ARG A 135 -23.62 -3.67 24.79
C ARG A 135 -22.63 -4.81 25.04
N LEU A 136 -22.05 -5.31 23.99
CA LEU A 136 -21.07 -6.38 24.10
C LEU A 136 -19.81 -5.86 24.82
N ALA A 137 -19.29 -6.68 25.71
CA ALA A 137 -18.04 -6.36 26.39
C ALA A 137 -16.88 -6.37 25.39
N VAL A 138 -15.97 -5.40 25.52
CA VAL A 138 -14.69 -5.45 24.80
C VAL A 138 -13.94 -6.72 25.24
N PRO A 139 -13.37 -7.50 24.32
CA PRO A 139 -12.60 -8.68 24.68
C PRO A 139 -11.48 -8.35 25.68
N ALA A 140 -11.23 -9.26 26.61
CA ALA A 140 -10.13 -9.12 27.53
C ALA A 140 -8.80 -9.09 26.77
N LEU A 141 -7.83 -8.36 27.32
CA LEU A 141 -6.47 -8.33 26.78
C LEU A 141 -5.82 -9.72 26.89
N GLN A 142 -5.03 -10.07 25.90
CA GLN A 142 -4.22 -11.28 25.92
C GLN A 142 -3.18 -11.20 27.03
N GLN A 143 -3.09 -12.22 27.86
CA GLN A 143 -1.99 -12.33 28.80
C GLN A 143 -0.67 -12.61 28.06
N PRO A 144 0.46 -12.13 28.58
CA PRO A 144 1.75 -12.33 27.92
C PRO A 144 2.01 -13.79 27.57
N VAL A 145 2.33 -14.04 26.29
CA VAL A 145 2.67 -15.35 25.75
C VAL A 145 4.01 -15.26 25.06
N LYS A 146 4.93 -16.14 25.45
CA LYS A 146 6.16 -16.36 24.70
C LYS A 146 5.96 -17.61 23.85
N ALA A 147 5.54 -17.40 22.61
CA ALA A 147 5.27 -18.49 21.69
C ALA A 147 6.56 -19.21 21.25
N SER A 148 6.46 -20.50 21.02
CA SER A 148 7.56 -21.25 20.39
C SER A 148 7.75 -20.77 18.94
N PRO A 149 9.00 -20.76 18.44
CA PRO A 149 9.26 -20.44 17.04
C PRO A 149 8.43 -21.32 16.09
N GLN A 150 7.87 -20.70 15.05
CA GLN A 150 7.06 -21.36 14.03
C GLN A 150 7.76 -21.35 12.69
N ARG A 151 7.51 -22.37 11.85
CA ARG A 151 7.95 -22.40 10.45
C ARG A 151 6.72 -22.58 9.59
N ILE A 152 6.49 -21.66 8.66
CA ILE A 152 5.32 -21.61 7.77
C ILE A 152 5.80 -21.70 6.34
N GLU A 153 5.33 -22.69 5.61
CA GLU A 153 5.64 -22.83 4.19
C GLU A 153 4.75 -21.93 3.34
N TYR A 154 5.36 -21.26 2.36
CA TYR A 154 4.66 -20.45 1.37
C TYR A 154 5.04 -20.84 -0.05
N GLU A 155 4.12 -20.65 -1.00
CA GLU A 155 4.35 -21.04 -2.39
C GLU A 155 5.36 -20.10 -3.06
N LEU A 156 6.37 -20.67 -3.71
CA LEU A 156 7.35 -19.97 -4.53
C LEU A 156 7.26 -20.50 -5.97
N PRO A 157 7.32 -19.61 -7.01
CA PRO A 157 7.36 -20.06 -8.40
C PRO A 157 8.55 -20.99 -8.69
N ALA A 158 8.35 -21.97 -9.55
CA ALA A 158 9.37 -22.97 -9.88
C ALA A 158 10.64 -22.36 -10.52
N GLU A 159 10.54 -21.15 -11.08
CA GLU A 159 11.67 -20.43 -11.69
C GLU A 159 12.51 -19.63 -10.69
N GLU A 160 12.03 -19.43 -9.47
CA GLU A 160 12.76 -18.73 -8.40
C GLU A 160 13.54 -19.77 -7.58
N ASP A 161 14.74 -19.39 -7.13
CA ASP A 161 15.56 -20.25 -6.27
C ASP A 161 15.08 -20.17 -4.82
N GLU A 162 14.80 -21.29 -4.17
CA GLU A 162 14.38 -21.34 -2.77
C GLU A 162 15.49 -20.89 -1.80
N HIS A 163 16.76 -20.98 -2.19
CA HIS A 163 17.90 -20.83 -1.28
C HIS A 163 17.88 -19.52 -0.48
N ASP A 164 17.66 -18.38 -1.16
CA ASP A 164 17.68 -17.05 -0.54
C ASP A 164 16.26 -16.43 -0.50
N ARG A 165 15.25 -17.20 -0.09
CA ARG A 165 13.86 -16.72 -0.05
C ARG A 165 13.19 -16.92 1.31
N TYR A 166 13.96 -17.36 2.31
CA TYR A 166 13.45 -17.43 3.67
C TYR A 166 13.23 -16.03 4.23
N ARG A 167 12.30 -15.93 5.19
CA ARG A 167 12.09 -14.70 5.97
C ARG A 167 12.12 -15.04 7.45
N LEU A 168 12.66 -14.13 8.24
CA LEU A 168 12.66 -14.20 9.70
C LEU A 168 11.84 -13.02 10.22
N ALA A 169 10.75 -13.28 10.93
CA ALA A 169 9.91 -12.26 11.52
C ALA A 169 9.83 -12.41 13.05
N TRP A 170 9.93 -11.30 13.76
CA TRP A 170 9.68 -11.18 15.19
C TRP A 170 8.40 -10.39 15.43
N GLY A 171 7.43 -10.99 16.13
CA GLY A 171 6.26 -10.31 16.67
C GLY A 171 6.50 -9.93 18.14
N ARG A 172 6.28 -8.65 18.50
CA ARG A 172 6.52 -8.12 19.86
C ARG A 172 5.39 -7.18 20.24
N VAL A 173 4.59 -7.51 21.25
CA VAL A 173 3.50 -6.64 21.72
C VAL A 173 4.09 -5.38 22.35
N VAL A 174 3.59 -4.21 21.90
CA VAL A 174 4.06 -2.90 22.39
C VAL A 174 3.42 -2.54 23.71
N GLY A 175 2.13 -2.71 23.83
CA GLY A 175 1.31 -2.31 24.98
C GLY A 175 -0.15 -2.23 24.58
N GLU A 176 -0.92 -1.33 25.20
CA GLU A 176 -2.31 -1.07 24.84
C GLU A 176 -2.41 0.08 23.82
N ILE A 177 -3.39 0.02 22.91
CA ILE A 177 -3.58 1.03 21.86
C ILE A 177 -3.83 2.44 22.44
N THR A 178 -4.33 2.52 23.66
CA THR A 178 -4.58 3.77 24.37
C THR A 178 -3.31 4.46 24.86
N ASP A 179 -2.17 3.76 24.94
CA ASP A 179 -0.85 4.35 25.26
C ASP A 179 -0.22 4.97 24.01
N ARG A 180 -0.73 6.12 23.60
CA ARG A 180 -0.30 6.81 22.38
C ARG A 180 1.16 7.25 22.38
N GLU A 181 1.69 7.66 23.54
CA GLU A 181 3.08 8.05 23.65
C GLU A 181 4.00 6.90 23.27
N ARG A 182 3.74 5.73 23.83
CA ARG A 182 4.50 4.51 23.57
C ARG A 182 4.35 4.04 22.12
N MET A 183 3.13 4.09 21.58
CA MET A 183 2.85 3.73 20.18
C MET A 183 3.60 4.63 19.20
N THR A 184 3.48 5.95 19.36
CA THR A 184 4.16 6.90 18.48
C THR A 184 5.67 6.83 18.63
N ALA A 185 6.20 6.60 19.84
CA ALA A 185 7.62 6.38 20.03
C ALA A 185 8.12 5.12 19.31
N MET A 186 7.34 4.05 19.26
CA MET A 186 7.70 2.86 18.50
C MET A 186 7.65 3.10 16.99
N GLN A 187 6.74 3.94 16.48
CA GLN A 187 6.75 4.38 15.08
C GLN A 187 8.00 5.21 14.75
N VAL A 188 8.40 6.12 15.64
CA VAL A 188 9.68 6.86 15.52
C VAL A 188 10.87 5.89 15.51
N LEU A 189 10.92 4.93 16.44
CA LEU A 189 11.99 3.92 16.50
C LEU A 189 11.99 3.02 15.25
N SER A 190 10.83 2.70 14.68
CA SER A 190 10.75 1.97 13.41
C SER A 190 11.51 2.71 12.30
N THR A 191 11.30 4.01 12.18
CA THR A 191 12.01 4.86 11.21
C THR A 191 13.51 4.91 11.48
N VAL A 192 13.93 5.12 12.74
CA VAL A 192 15.35 5.18 13.12
C VAL A 192 16.08 3.86 12.88
N LEU A 193 15.43 2.75 13.22
CA LEU A 193 16.05 1.42 13.14
C LEU A 193 16.04 0.83 11.73
N CYS A 194 14.94 1.01 10.98
CA CYS A 194 14.69 0.31 9.72
C CYS A 194 14.10 1.19 8.60
N GLY A 195 13.96 2.51 8.76
CA GLY A 195 13.25 3.38 7.81
C GLY A 195 13.85 3.43 6.40
N ASN A 196 15.12 3.07 6.25
CA ASN A 196 15.80 2.92 4.96
C ASN A 196 17.12 2.14 5.10
N ASN A 197 17.85 1.92 4.00
CA ASN A 197 19.10 1.16 4.01
C ASN A 197 20.23 1.76 4.85
N GLN A 198 20.14 3.03 5.22
CA GLN A 198 21.12 3.71 6.06
C GLN A 198 20.77 3.64 7.55
N SER A 199 19.54 3.29 7.88
CA SER A 199 19.10 3.03 9.25
C SER A 199 19.90 1.91 9.88
N VAL A 200 20.12 2.00 11.18
CA VAL A 200 21.16 1.20 11.87
C VAL A 200 21.00 -0.31 11.71
N LEU A 201 19.78 -0.86 11.83
CA LEU A 201 19.56 -2.31 11.64
C LEU A 201 19.72 -2.69 10.17
N SER A 202 19.06 -1.99 9.26
CA SER A 202 19.12 -2.27 7.83
C SER A 202 20.57 -2.26 7.33
N ARG A 203 21.32 -1.20 7.62
CA ARG A 203 22.72 -1.06 7.21
C ARG A 203 23.60 -2.21 7.70
N GLU A 204 23.47 -2.61 8.97
CA GLU A 204 24.32 -3.65 9.53
C GLU A 204 23.94 -5.05 9.07
N MET A 205 22.66 -5.30 8.83
CA MET A 205 22.19 -6.58 8.29
C MET A 205 22.62 -6.74 6.83
N LEU A 206 22.41 -5.72 6.00
CA LEU A 206 22.86 -5.68 4.60
C LEU A 206 24.40 -5.81 4.51
N ALA A 207 25.15 -5.10 5.37
CA ALA A 207 26.61 -5.19 5.41
C ALA A 207 27.12 -6.58 5.76
N ALA A 208 26.37 -7.33 6.55
CA ALA A 208 26.71 -8.69 6.94
C ALA A 208 26.25 -9.74 5.91
N GLY A 209 25.48 -9.37 4.88
CA GLY A 209 24.89 -10.31 3.93
C GLY A 209 23.82 -11.21 4.55
N LEU A 210 23.13 -10.71 5.57
CA LEU A 210 22.13 -11.47 6.34
C LEU A 210 20.70 -11.08 5.93
N GLY A 211 20.43 -11.01 4.65
CA GLY A 211 19.14 -10.66 4.06
C GLY A 211 19.27 -9.48 3.09
N GLU A 212 18.23 -9.25 2.30
CA GLU A 212 18.17 -8.18 1.29
C GLU A 212 17.33 -6.97 1.75
N ALA A 213 16.48 -7.14 2.76
CA ALA A 213 15.68 -6.07 3.34
C ALA A 213 15.40 -6.32 4.82
N VAL A 214 15.35 -5.24 5.60
CA VAL A 214 14.94 -5.26 7.00
C VAL A 214 13.83 -4.24 7.19
N ASN A 215 12.69 -4.69 7.68
CA ASN A 215 11.50 -3.87 7.89
C ASN A 215 11.06 -3.94 9.34
N MET A 216 10.58 -2.82 9.87
CA MET A 216 9.94 -2.76 11.17
C MET A 216 8.62 -2.00 11.03
N ILE A 217 7.52 -2.65 11.33
CA ILE A 217 6.17 -2.09 11.22
C ILE A 217 5.50 -2.16 12.59
N VAL A 218 4.85 -1.08 13.00
CA VAL A 218 4.00 -1.05 14.17
C VAL A 218 2.57 -1.32 13.70
N TRP A 219 2.06 -2.48 14.09
CA TRP A 219 0.69 -2.90 13.77
C TRP A 219 -0.26 -2.44 14.87
N ASP A 220 -1.13 -1.48 14.58
CA ASP A 220 -1.98 -0.79 15.57
C ASP A 220 -3.49 -1.06 15.44
N GLY A 221 -3.92 -1.90 14.50
CA GLY A 221 -5.32 -2.26 14.29
C GLY A 221 -5.95 -3.17 15.37
N CYS A 222 -5.32 -3.34 16.54
CA CYS A 222 -5.79 -4.21 17.61
C CYS A 222 -5.67 -3.56 19.00
N ALA A 223 -6.30 -4.16 20.03
CA ALA A 223 -6.27 -3.62 21.39
C ALA A 223 -4.87 -3.60 22.00
N GLN A 224 -4.02 -4.50 21.57
CA GLN A 224 -2.61 -4.61 21.99
C GLN A 224 -1.71 -4.58 20.77
N PRO A 225 -1.38 -3.40 20.24
CA PRO A 225 -0.49 -3.24 19.12
C PRO A 225 0.83 -4.00 19.27
N PHE A 226 1.38 -4.44 18.16
CA PHE A 226 2.64 -5.15 18.16
C PHE A 226 3.59 -4.61 17.08
N VAL A 227 4.87 -4.84 17.27
CA VAL A 227 5.90 -4.62 16.26
C VAL A 227 6.11 -5.92 15.51
N LYS A 228 6.08 -5.85 14.18
CA LYS A 228 6.64 -6.84 13.27
C LYS A 228 8.01 -6.35 12.83
N LEU A 229 9.08 -7.04 13.22
CA LEU A 229 10.45 -6.81 12.75
C LEU A 229 10.85 -8.00 11.87
N GLU A 230 11.07 -7.75 10.59
CA GLU A 230 11.24 -8.75 9.56
C GLU A 230 12.56 -8.58 8.82
N VAL A 231 13.23 -9.71 8.53
CA VAL A 231 14.35 -9.79 7.58
C VAL A 231 13.93 -10.66 6.41
N ARG A 232 14.00 -10.12 5.21
CA ARG A 232 13.58 -10.80 3.96
C ARG A 232 14.77 -11.29 3.15
N ASN A 233 14.52 -12.35 2.40
CA ASN A 233 15.48 -12.95 1.48
C ASN A 233 16.77 -13.37 2.19
N VAL A 234 16.61 -14.24 3.17
CA VAL A 234 17.69 -14.85 3.97
C VAL A 234 17.88 -16.28 3.47
N SER A 235 19.11 -16.79 3.43
CA SER A 235 19.36 -18.22 3.22
C SER A 235 19.04 -19.02 4.48
N GLU A 236 18.71 -20.31 4.34
CA GLU A 236 18.31 -21.14 5.50
C GLU A 236 19.37 -21.15 6.60
N GLU A 237 20.64 -21.32 6.24
CA GLU A 237 21.76 -21.32 7.16
C GLU A 237 21.99 -19.98 7.86
N ASN A 238 21.50 -18.88 7.30
CA ASN A 238 21.65 -17.53 7.84
C ASN A 238 20.47 -17.09 8.73
N ILE A 239 19.41 -17.87 8.89
CA ILE A 239 18.25 -17.52 9.74
C ILE A 239 18.69 -17.30 11.19
N VAL A 240 19.46 -18.24 11.78
CA VAL A 240 19.96 -18.12 13.16
C VAL A 240 20.96 -16.96 13.28
N PRO A 241 22.01 -16.87 12.43
CA PRO A 241 22.90 -15.71 12.41
C PRO A 241 22.19 -14.36 12.25
N ALA A 242 21.12 -14.28 11.44
CA ALA A 242 20.33 -13.05 11.28
C ALA A 242 19.63 -12.66 12.59
N GLY A 243 18.99 -13.60 13.27
CA GLY A 243 18.38 -13.36 14.59
C GLY A 243 19.38 -12.93 15.66
N GLU A 244 20.56 -13.58 15.70
CA GLU A 244 21.65 -13.19 16.60
C GLU A 244 22.19 -11.79 16.30
N LYS A 245 22.36 -11.46 15.02
CA LYS A 245 22.83 -10.13 14.60
C LYS A 245 21.81 -9.04 14.93
N LEU A 246 20.52 -9.26 14.66
CA LEU A 246 19.44 -8.35 15.05
C LEU A 246 19.51 -8.05 16.55
N ARG A 247 19.57 -9.08 17.38
CA ARG A 247 19.68 -8.95 18.84
C ARG A 247 20.91 -8.16 19.25
N ALA A 248 22.09 -8.49 18.71
CA ALA A 248 23.34 -7.82 19.06
C ALA A 248 23.33 -6.32 18.69
N VAL A 249 22.74 -5.95 17.54
CA VAL A 249 22.64 -4.55 17.14
C VAL A 249 21.66 -3.80 18.06
N LEU A 250 20.49 -4.38 18.36
CA LEU A 250 19.51 -3.79 19.28
C LEU A 250 20.09 -3.62 20.69
N GLU A 251 20.80 -4.61 21.22
CA GLU A 251 21.47 -4.54 22.52
C GLU A 251 22.52 -3.42 22.55
N ARG A 252 23.31 -3.29 21.47
CA ARG A 252 24.30 -2.22 21.34
C ARG A 252 23.62 -0.85 21.31
N VAL A 253 22.60 -0.64 20.46
CA VAL A 253 21.86 0.63 20.36
C VAL A 253 21.22 0.99 21.71
N ALA A 254 20.61 0.00 22.39
CA ALA A 254 20.03 0.21 23.71
C ALA A 254 21.06 0.56 24.79
N ASN A 255 22.34 0.13 24.65
CA ASN A 255 23.40 0.40 25.62
C ASN A 255 24.19 1.70 25.34
N GLU A 256 24.43 1.98 24.05
CA GLU A 256 25.24 3.13 23.61
C GLU A 256 24.39 4.40 23.42
N GLY A 257 23.07 4.27 23.32
CA GLY A 257 22.11 5.34 23.04
C GLY A 257 21.69 5.39 21.56
N VAL A 258 20.49 5.88 21.34
CA VAL A 258 19.97 6.19 20.00
C VAL A 258 20.50 7.56 19.56
N ASP A 259 20.94 7.69 18.31
CA ASP A 259 21.42 8.97 17.80
C ASP A 259 20.30 10.02 17.87
N ARG A 260 20.57 11.12 18.63
CA ARG A 260 19.62 12.21 18.84
C ARG A 260 19.16 12.85 17.54
N ARG A 261 20.06 13.00 16.56
CA ARG A 261 19.72 13.64 15.27
C ARG A 261 18.77 12.77 14.45
N GLU A 262 18.98 11.46 14.50
CA GLU A 262 18.09 10.50 13.84
C GLU A 262 16.71 10.47 14.51
N LEU A 263 16.64 10.54 15.84
CA LEU A 263 15.36 10.68 16.56
C LEU A 263 14.63 11.98 16.19
N GLU A 264 15.32 13.12 16.18
CA GLU A 264 14.74 14.41 15.82
C GLU A 264 14.24 14.41 14.37
N ALA A 265 15.00 13.80 13.45
CA ALA A 265 14.63 13.67 12.05
C ALA A 265 13.38 12.79 11.86
N ALA A 266 13.37 11.62 12.49
CA ALA A 266 12.24 10.70 12.44
C ALA A 266 10.96 11.31 13.05
N MET A 267 11.08 12.02 14.19
CA MET A 267 9.96 12.73 14.79
C MET A 267 9.45 13.86 13.88
N ALA A 268 10.35 14.64 13.27
CA ALA A 268 9.95 15.73 12.38
C ALA A 268 9.20 15.22 11.14
N ASN A 269 9.63 14.08 10.60
CA ASN A 269 8.98 13.46 9.45
C ASN A 269 7.60 12.89 9.82
N LEU A 270 7.51 12.13 10.91
CA LEU A 270 6.23 11.58 11.36
C LEU A 270 5.24 12.67 11.76
N GLU A 271 5.69 13.74 12.45
CA GLU A 271 4.86 14.90 12.78
C GLU A 271 4.35 15.59 11.51
N PHE A 272 5.18 15.72 10.47
CA PHE A 272 4.78 16.26 9.18
C PHE A 272 3.67 15.42 8.56
N GLN A 273 3.85 14.09 8.45
CA GLN A 273 2.87 13.17 7.86
C GLN A 273 1.52 13.24 8.58
N LEU A 274 1.53 13.26 9.92
CA LEU A 274 0.31 13.37 10.72
C LEU A 274 -0.38 14.75 10.60
N ARG A 275 0.36 15.82 10.26
CA ARG A 275 -0.20 17.15 9.98
C ARG A 275 -0.71 17.28 8.56
N GLU A 276 0.00 16.71 7.58
CA GLU A 276 -0.38 16.74 6.16
C GLU A 276 -1.69 16.01 5.91
N ARG A 277 -1.93 14.89 6.64
CA ARG A 277 -3.13 14.06 6.52
C ARG A 277 -3.37 13.59 5.09
N ASP A 278 -2.30 13.25 4.40
CA ASP A 278 -2.38 12.59 3.10
C ASP A 278 -2.62 11.10 3.29
N TYR A 279 -3.83 10.66 2.99
CA TYR A 279 -4.24 9.25 3.05
C TYR A 279 -4.29 8.60 1.66
N GLY A 280 -3.59 9.20 0.67
CA GLY A 280 -3.57 8.72 -0.71
C GLY A 280 -4.95 8.80 -1.37
N TYR A 281 -5.48 7.67 -1.83
CA TYR A 281 -6.80 7.62 -2.49
C TYR A 281 -7.98 7.56 -1.50
N TYR A 282 -7.73 7.36 -0.21
CA TYR A 282 -8.79 7.38 0.79
C TYR A 282 -9.30 8.81 1.03
N PRO A 283 -10.63 9.04 1.10
CA PRO A 283 -11.15 10.31 1.59
C PRO A 283 -10.58 10.64 2.97
N GLN A 284 -10.22 11.89 3.19
CA GLN A 284 -9.57 12.33 4.44
C GLN A 284 -10.37 11.93 5.70
N GLY A 285 -11.69 12.11 5.66
CA GLY A 285 -12.56 11.72 6.78
C GLY A 285 -12.51 10.22 7.09
N LEU A 286 -12.40 9.37 6.05
CA LEU A 286 -12.23 7.93 6.24
C LEU A 286 -10.87 7.61 6.89
N GLY A 287 -9.79 8.24 6.42
CA GLY A 287 -8.46 8.07 7.02
C GLY A 287 -8.41 8.48 8.49
N ILE A 288 -9.02 9.62 8.83
CA ILE A 288 -9.14 10.09 10.22
C ILE A 288 -9.97 9.11 11.05
N SER A 289 -11.07 8.57 10.48
CA SER A 289 -11.97 7.66 11.20
C SER A 289 -11.26 6.41 11.68
N PHE A 290 -10.34 5.84 10.91
CA PHE A 290 -9.57 4.67 11.32
C PHE A 290 -8.81 4.93 12.62
N GLY A 291 -8.03 6.01 12.69
CA GLY A 291 -7.29 6.37 13.91
C GLY A 291 -8.20 6.68 15.10
N VAL A 292 -9.31 7.39 14.87
CA VAL A 292 -10.30 7.69 15.93
C VAL A 292 -10.94 6.41 16.45
N LEU A 293 -11.41 5.54 15.58
CA LEU A 293 -12.09 4.30 15.95
C LEU A 293 -11.14 3.30 16.61
N ASP A 294 -9.90 3.21 16.20
CA ASP A 294 -8.91 2.31 16.82
C ASP A 294 -8.75 2.57 18.33
N SER A 295 -8.72 3.84 18.74
CA SER A 295 -8.69 4.20 20.14
C SER A 295 -10.07 4.08 20.79
N TRP A 296 -11.10 4.68 20.19
CA TRP A 296 -12.43 4.81 20.77
C TRP A 296 -13.14 3.48 20.99
N LEU A 297 -13.06 2.53 20.05
CA LEU A 297 -13.63 1.19 20.17
C LEU A 297 -13.05 0.40 21.37
N ARG A 298 -11.89 0.80 21.86
CA ARG A 298 -11.13 0.11 22.92
C ARG A 298 -11.07 0.91 24.22
N GLY A 299 -11.95 1.92 24.36
CA GLY A 299 -12.12 2.70 25.59
C GLY A 299 -11.25 3.95 25.71
N GLY A 300 -10.53 4.31 24.63
CA GLY A 300 -9.84 5.60 24.54
C GLY A 300 -10.78 6.75 24.17
N GLU A 301 -10.27 7.97 24.21
CA GLU A 301 -11.01 9.17 23.83
C GLU A 301 -11.04 9.35 22.30
N PRO A 302 -12.17 9.76 21.70
CA PRO A 302 -12.29 9.89 20.24
C PRO A 302 -11.43 11.02 19.65
N ASP A 303 -11.12 12.07 20.42
CA ASP A 303 -10.29 13.21 20.00
C ASP A 303 -8.79 12.99 20.22
N ALA A 304 -8.41 11.88 20.87
CA ALA A 304 -7.04 11.57 21.17
C ALA A 304 -6.12 11.61 19.93
N MET A 305 -6.63 11.28 18.73
CA MET A 305 -5.87 11.26 17.48
C MET A 305 -5.78 12.63 16.79
N VAL A 306 -6.44 13.66 17.31
CA VAL A 306 -6.47 14.99 16.68
C VAL A 306 -5.37 15.91 17.20
N GLU A 307 -4.95 15.78 18.46
CA GLU A 307 -3.93 16.59 19.11
C GLU A 307 -2.50 16.08 18.84
N VAL A 308 -1.99 16.31 17.61
CA VAL A 308 -0.65 15.82 17.19
C VAL A 308 0.47 16.60 17.88
N GLY A 309 0.40 17.94 17.96
CA GLY A 309 1.51 18.78 18.40
C GLY A 309 1.99 18.49 19.83
N ARG A 310 1.05 18.39 20.78
CA ARG A 310 1.36 18.10 22.20
C ARG A 310 2.08 16.76 22.39
N LEU A 311 1.72 15.75 21.59
CA LEU A 311 2.33 14.44 21.66
C LEU A 311 3.83 14.52 21.30
N PHE A 312 4.18 15.23 20.24
CA PHE A 312 5.58 15.37 19.84
C PHE A 312 6.40 16.23 20.81
N ASP A 313 5.80 17.22 21.48
CA ASP A 313 6.47 17.96 22.55
C ASP A 313 6.85 17.05 23.73
N ILE A 314 5.95 16.12 24.11
CA ILE A 314 6.24 15.10 25.13
C ILE A 314 7.37 14.19 24.67
N LEU A 315 7.31 13.66 23.44
CA LEU A 315 8.35 12.76 22.92
C LEU A 315 9.73 13.44 22.88
N ARG A 316 9.79 14.71 22.47
CA ARG A 316 11.05 15.48 22.49
C ARG A 316 11.60 15.66 23.89
N ALA A 317 10.75 15.91 24.89
CA ALA A 317 11.20 16.01 26.26
C ALA A 317 11.81 14.69 26.78
N ARG A 318 11.28 13.55 26.36
CA ARG A 318 11.77 12.22 26.76
C ARG A 318 13.05 11.76 26.07
N MET A 319 13.52 12.44 25.01
CA MET A 319 14.76 12.07 24.31
C MET A 319 15.98 12.06 25.24
N ASP A 320 16.03 13.00 26.20
CA ASP A 320 17.18 13.14 27.11
C ASP A 320 17.08 12.22 28.36
N GLU A 321 16.01 11.44 28.49
CA GLU A 321 15.73 10.60 29.66
C GLU A 321 16.17 9.12 29.46
N GLY A 322 16.64 8.74 28.26
CA GLY A 322 16.98 7.35 27.93
C GLY A 322 15.74 6.46 27.70
N TRP A 323 14.58 7.06 27.52
CA TRP A 323 13.32 6.36 27.40
C TRP A 323 13.19 5.55 26.10
N PHE A 324 13.76 6.03 24.99
CA PHE A 324 13.76 5.28 23.71
C PHE A 324 14.60 4.01 23.82
N GLU A 325 15.73 4.06 24.53
CA GLU A 325 16.56 2.90 24.82
C GLU A 325 15.85 1.88 25.73
N GLU A 326 15.11 2.37 26.72
CA GLU A 326 14.25 1.53 27.56
C GLU A 326 13.15 0.83 26.75
N LEU A 327 12.55 1.53 25.76
CA LEU A 327 11.56 0.93 24.85
C LEU A 327 12.18 -0.17 23.99
N ILE A 328 13.39 0.03 23.45
CA ILE A 328 14.10 -1.01 22.69
C ILE A 328 14.28 -2.25 23.57
N ARG A 329 14.72 -2.09 24.83
CA ARG A 329 14.88 -3.23 25.74
C ARG A 329 13.55 -3.89 26.05
N ALA A 330 12.57 -3.13 26.49
CA ALA A 330 11.31 -3.66 26.99
C ALA A 330 10.45 -4.27 25.90
N VAL A 331 10.48 -3.71 24.66
CA VAL A 331 9.63 -4.17 23.57
C VAL A 331 10.36 -5.15 22.66
N LEU A 332 11.57 -4.84 22.21
CA LEU A 332 12.23 -5.63 21.17
C LEU A 332 13.10 -6.77 21.72
N LEU A 333 13.73 -6.60 22.91
CA LEU A 333 14.69 -7.54 23.45
C LEU A 333 14.10 -8.47 24.55
N ASP A 334 13.52 -7.87 25.60
CA ASP A 334 13.14 -8.58 26.83
C ASP A 334 11.62 -8.77 26.96
N ASN A 335 10.92 -8.72 25.85
CA ASN A 335 9.45 -8.78 25.81
C ASN A 335 8.91 -10.17 26.19
N PRO A 336 8.14 -10.30 27.28
CA PRO A 336 7.50 -11.56 27.64
C PRO A 336 6.35 -11.96 26.73
N HIS A 337 5.84 -11.02 25.89
CA HIS A 337 4.75 -11.24 24.96
C HIS A 337 5.28 -11.18 23.52
N SER A 338 5.72 -12.31 23.02
CA SER A 338 6.54 -12.35 21.82
C SER A 338 6.39 -13.66 21.04
N CYS A 339 6.64 -13.60 19.73
CA CYS A 339 6.76 -14.77 18.86
C CYS A 339 7.91 -14.59 17.85
N GLU A 340 8.30 -15.70 17.23
CA GLU A 340 9.23 -15.76 16.10
C GLU A 340 8.63 -16.65 15.03
N VAL A 341 8.63 -16.18 13.79
CA VAL A 341 8.11 -16.90 12.61
C VAL A 341 9.20 -16.95 11.56
N VAL A 342 9.40 -18.12 10.99
CA VAL A 342 10.26 -18.33 9.82
C VAL A 342 9.38 -18.74 8.66
N MET A 343 9.35 -17.91 7.61
CA MET A 343 8.69 -18.25 6.36
C MET A 343 9.62 -19.09 5.51
N VAL A 344 9.16 -20.24 5.07
CA VAL A 344 9.93 -21.25 4.34
C VAL A 344 9.43 -21.28 2.89
N PRO A 345 10.24 -20.97 1.89
CA PRO A 345 9.84 -21.07 0.49
C PRO A 345 9.61 -22.55 0.11
N SER A 346 8.64 -22.81 -0.75
CA SER A 346 8.33 -24.16 -1.21
C SER A 346 7.74 -24.15 -2.62
N HIS A 347 8.31 -24.93 -3.53
CA HIS A 347 7.77 -25.14 -4.88
C HIS A 347 6.58 -26.10 -4.92
N THR A 348 6.31 -26.84 -3.83
CA THR A 348 5.31 -27.91 -3.82
C THR A 348 4.09 -27.62 -2.96
N VAL A 349 4.20 -26.74 -1.95
CA VAL A 349 3.13 -26.52 -0.96
C VAL A 349 1.80 -26.08 -1.60
N GLY A 350 1.84 -25.28 -2.65
CA GLY A 350 0.63 -24.86 -3.38
C GLY A 350 -0.05 -26.03 -4.10
N GLU A 351 0.72 -26.87 -4.78
CA GLU A 351 0.19 -28.09 -5.44
C GLU A 351 -0.35 -29.07 -4.42
N GLU A 352 0.38 -29.30 -3.34
CA GLU A 352 -0.06 -30.19 -2.24
C GLU A 352 -1.37 -29.72 -1.59
N ARG A 353 -1.55 -28.39 -1.44
CA ARG A 353 -2.80 -27.79 -0.95
C ARG A 353 -3.94 -28.05 -1.93
N ARG A 354 -3.75 -27.76 -3.22
CA ARG A 354 -4.75 -28.01 -4.28
C ARG A 354 -5.16 -29.47 -4.37
N GLU A 355 -4.20 -30.40 -4.30
CA GLU A 355 -4.47 -31.84 -4.31
C GLU A 355 -5.22 -32.30 -3.04
N ARG A 356 -4.87 -31.74 -1.87
CA ARG A 356 -5.58 -32.05 -0.62
C ARG A 356 -7.03 -31.60 -0.71
N ASP A 357 -7.28 -30.36 -1.19
CA ASP A 357 -8.62 -29.82 -1.39
C ASP A 357 -9.43 -30.67 -2.39
N ALA A 358 -8.83 -31.05 -3.50
CA ALA A 358 -9.48 -31.89 -4.51
C ALA A 358 -9.87 -33.26 -3.92
N ARG A 359 -8.96 -33.93 -3.20
CA ARG A 359 -9.24 -35.20 -2.52
C ARG A 359 -10.32 -35.06 -1.45
N GLU A 360 -10.38 -33.97 -0.74
CA GLU A 360 -11.43 -33.68 0.24
C GLU A 360 -12.79 -33.54 -0.46
N LEU A 361 -12.86 -32.76 -1.52
CA LEU A 361 -14.09 -32.54 -2.29
C LEU A 361 -14.58 -33.85 -2.93
N GLU A 362 -13.71 -34.69 -3.47
CA GLU A 362 -14.05 -36.02 -3.97
C GLU A 362 -14.63 -36.92 -2.86
N ARG A 363 -14.03 -36.90 -1.66
CA ARG A 363 -14.53 -37.66 -0.51
C ARG A 363 -15.90 -37.13 -0.06
N ILE A 364 -16.12 -35.84 -0.04
CA ILE A 364 -17.40 -35.21 0.29
C ILE A 364 -18.46 -35.66 -0.73
N ALA A 365 -18.17 -35.48 -2.02
CA ALA A 365 -19.10 -35.88 -3.09
C ALA A 365 -19.44 -37.36 -3.03
N ALA A 366 -18.46 -38.25 -2.76
CA ALA A 366 -18.67 -39.67 -2.62
C ALA A 366 -19.48 -40.08 -1.37
N SER A 367 -19.51 -39.24 -0.34
CA SER A 367 -20.28 -39.46 0.88
C SER A 367 -21.75 -39.09 0.75
N TRP A 368 -22.10 -38.30 -0.26
CA TRP A 368 -23.46 -37.80 -0.43
C TRP A 368 -24.43 -38.90 -0.82
N SER A 369 -25.60 -38.85 -0.20
CA SER A 369 -26.77 -39.57 -0.69
C SER A 369 -27.26 -38.92 -1.99
N ARG A 370 -28.07 -39.67 -2.74
CA ARG A 370 -28.72 -39.10 -3.94
C ARG A 370 -29.57 -37.87 -3.60
N GLU A 371 -30.21 -37.86 -2.45
CA GLU A 371 -31.04 -36.75 -1.98
C GLU A 371 -30.19 -35.51 -1.69
N GLU A 372 -29.03 -35.66 -1.08
CA GLU A 372 -28.08 -34.56 -0.85
C GLU A 372 -27.52 -33.96 -2.15
N ALA A 373 -27.13 -34.81 -3.11
CA ALA A 373 -26.66 -34.33 -4.41
C ALA A 373 -27.76 -33.56 -5.18
N GLU A 374 -29.01 -34.05 -5.15
CA GLU A 374 -30.13 -33.34 -5.79
C GLU A 374 -30.49 -32.03 -5.06
N ARG A 375 -30.30 -31.99 -3.72
CA ARG A 375 -30.46 -30.72 -2.95
C ARG A 375 -29.44 -29.71 -3.39
N VAL A 376 -28.14 -30.04 -3.47
CA VAL A 376 -27.08 -29.11 -3.91
C VAL A 376 -27.35 -28.59 -5.31
N LYS A 377 -27.76 -29.46 -6.25
CA LYS A 377 -28.16 -29.02 -7.60
C LYS A 377 -29.33 -28.06 -7.58
N ALA A 378 -30.34 -28.31 -6.75
CA ALA A 378 -31.48 -27.44 -6.62
C ALA A 378 -31.11 -26.07 -6.02
N GLU A 379 -30.22 -26.07 -5.04
CA GLU A 379 -29.68 -24.84 -4.44
C GLU A 379 -28.83 -24.02 -5.43
N GLN A 380 -27.99 -24.67 -6.24
CA GLN A 380 -27.24 -24.04 -7.33
C GLN A 380 -28.20 -23.45 -8.38
N ALA A 381 -29.19 -24.23 -8.85
CA ALA A 381 -30.16 -23.71 -9.81
C ALA A 381 -31.00 -22.56 -9.27
N ALA A 382 -31.29 -22.53 -7.95
CA ALA A 382 -31.98 -21.41 -7.32
C ALA A 382 -31.10 -20.16 -7.29
N LEU A 383 -29.81 -20.31 -7.00
CA LEU A 383 -28.84 -19.22 -7.02
C LEU A 383 -28.65 -18.65 -8.43
N ASP A 384 -28.47 -19.52 -9.42
CA ASP A 384 -28.38 -19.14 -10.84
C ASP A 384 -29.67 -18.40 -11.31
N GLY A 385 -30.83 -18.91 -10.90
CA GLY A 385 -32.11 -18.26 -11.17
C GLY A 385 -32.24 -16.90 -10.51
N TRP A 386 -31.72 -16.74 -9.31
CA TRP A 386 -31.69 -15.45 -8.61
C TRP A 386 -30.74 -14.46 -9.30
N HIS A 387 -29.55 -14.88 -9.70
CA HIS A 387 -28.62 -14.06 -10.47
C HIS A 387 -29.21 -13.62 -11.83
N ALA A 388 -29.95 -14.49 -12.49
CA ALA A 388 -30.57 -14.18 -13.77
C ALA A 388 -31.85 -13.33 -13.65
N SER A 389 -32.38 -13.14 -12.44
CA SER A 389 -33.63 -12.41 -12.22
C SER A 389 -33.37 -10.92 -12.07
N PRO A 390 -33.92 -10.05 -12.93
CA PRO A 390 -33.78 -8.62 -12.76
C PRO A 390 -34.55 -8.15 -11.51
N ASP A 391 -34.05 -7.13 -10.86
CA ASP A 391 -34.78 -6.45 -9.79
C ASP A 391 -36.06 -5.79 -10.33
N SER A 392 -37.06 -5.68 -9.45
CA SER A 392 -38.32 -5.01 -9.86
C SER A 392 -38.09 -3.51 -10.11
N PRO A 393 -38.85 -2.90 -11.02
CA PRO A 393 -38.77 -1.46 -11.24
C PRO A 393 -38.96 -0.64 -9.95
N GLU A 394 -39.81 -1.13 -9.03
CA GLU A 394 -40.05 -0.51 -7.73
C GLU A 394 -38.81 -0.55 -6.84
N ALA A 395 -38.09 -1.69 -6.80
CA ALA A 395 -36.84 -1.83 -6.07
C ALA A 395 -35.75 -0.92 -6.66
N LEU A 396 -35.60 -0.92 -7.98
CA LEU A 396 -34.65 -0.04 -8.68
C LEU A 396 -34.95 1.45 -8.48
N ALA A 397 -36.22 1.82 -8.28
CA ALA A 397 -36.61 3.21 -8.03
C ALA A 397 -36.24 3.70 -6.62
N THR A 398 -35.91 2.79 -5.68
CA THR A 398 -35.46 3.18 -4.32
C THR A 398 -33.97 3.59 -4.30
N LEU A 399 -33.20 3.19 -5.31
CA LEU A 399 -31.79 3.56 -5.40
C LEU A 399 -31.64 5.05 -5.76
N PRO A 400 -30.72 5.77 -5.13
CA PRO A 400 -30.42 7.13 -5.53
C PRO A 400 -29.87 7.14 -6.96
N LYS A 401 -30.46 7.99 -7.80
CA LYS A 401 -30.02 8.19 -9.19
C LYS A 401 -29.50 9.60 -9.34
N LEU A 402 -28.39 9.73 -10.04
CA LEU A 402 -27.92 11.03 -10.49
C LEU A 402 -28.77 11.52 -11.66
N GLU A 403 -29.23 12.76 -11.57
CA GLU A 403 -29.83 13.48 -12.66
C GLU A 403 -28.72 14.27 -13.39
N LEU A 404 -28.96 14.62 -14.66
CA LEU A 404 -27.99 15.45 -15.39
C LEU A 404 -27.75 16.80 -14.72
N SER A 405 -28.69 17.30 -13.95
CA SER A 405 -28.57 18.52 -13.13
C SER A 405 -27.60 18.38 -11.95
N ASP A 406 -27.31 17.17 -11.50
CA ASP A 406 -26.37 16.92 -10.39
C ASP A 406 -24.91 16.91 -10.86
N ILE A 407 -24.70 16.85 -12.17
CA ILE A 407 -23.38 16.88 -12.79
C ILE A 407 -23.07 18.32 -13.21
N SER A 408 -22.01 18.90 -12.67
CA SER A 408 -21.54 20.20 -13.13
C SER A 408 -21.17 20.13 -14.62
N PRO A 409 -21.74 21.01 -15.49
CA PRO A 409 -21.33 21.10 -16.88
C PRO A 409 -19.91 21.70 -17.02
N GLU A 410 -19.43 22.39 -16.00
CA GLU A 410 -18.10 22.96 -15.95
C GLU A 410 -17.12 22.01 -15.28
N PRO A 411 -15.94 21.79 -15.86
CA PRO A 411 -14.90 20.99 -15.22
C PRO A 411 -14.43 21.70 -13.94
N GLU A 412 -13.93 20.91 -13.00
CA GLU A 412 -13.28 21.47 -11.82
C GLU A 412 -12.01 22.25 -12.23
N HIS A 413 -11.96 23.51 -11.86
CA HIS A 413 -10.84 24.40 -12.16
C HIS A 413 -9.99 24.64 -10.91
N TYR A 414 -8.76 24.18 -10.96
CA TYR A 414 -7.77 24.57 -9.95
C TYR A 414 -7.18 25.93 -10.31
N PRO A 415 -7.02 26.85 -9.34
CA PRO A 415 -6.40 28.14 -9.59
C PRO A 415 -4.98 27.91 -10.11
N THR A 416 -4.77 28.26 -11.39
CA THR A 416 -3.47 28.07 -12.05
C THR A 416 -3.04 29.35 -12.72
N SER A 417 -1.88 29.87 -12.36
CA SER A 417 -1.22 30.98 -13.05
C SER A 417 0.05 30.51 -13.73
N LEU A 418 0.32 31.08 -14.90
CA LEU A 418 1.53 30.83 -15.68
C LEU A 418 2.48 32.00 -15.49
N GLY A 419 3.75 31.71 -15.25
CA GLY A 419 4.79 32.68 -15.04
C GLY A 419 6.15 32.15 -15.47
N GLU A 420 7.18 32.85 -15.04
CA GLU A 420 8.59 32.51 -15.22
C GLU A 420 9.34 32.80 -13.92
N LEU A 421 10.22 31.89 -13.51
CA LEU A 421 11.06 32.08 -12.34
C LEU A 421 12.45 31.47 -12.60
N GLY A 422 13.50 32.27 -12.35
CA GLY A 422 14.87 31.84 -12.65
C GLY A 422 15.16 31.55 -14.13
N GLY A 423 14.33 32.08 -15.06
CA GLY A 423 14.46 31.85 -16.50
C GLY A 423 13.85 30.52 -16.99
N VAL A 424 12.99 29.90 -16.17
CA VAL A 424 12.23 28.67 -16.55
C VAL A 424 10.73 28.89 -16.36
N PRO A 425 9.87 28.20 -17.15
CA PRO A 425 8.42 28.28 -16.99
C PRO A 425 7.97 27.85 -15.58
N LEU A 426 7.03 28.60 -15.01
CA LEU A 426 6.42 28.35 -13.71
C LEU A 426 4.90 28.13 -13.85
N LEU A 427 4.42 27.05 -13.25
CA LEU A 427 3.01 26.80 -12.94
C LEU A 427 2.79 27.09 -11.45
N ARG A 428 1.87 27.98 -11.10
CA ARG A 428 1.54 28.28 -9.71
C ARG A 428 0.08 27.96 -9.42
N HIS A 429 -0.15 27.19 -8.37
CA HIS A 429 -1.46 26.80 -7.87
C HIS A 429 -1.62 27.35 -6.44
N GLU A 430 -2.32 28.47 -6.30
CA GLU A 430 -2.53 29.11 -5.00
C GLU A 430 -3.68 28.40 -4.27
N LEU A 431 -3.33 27.45 -3.43
CA LEU A 431 -4.24 26.66 -2.62
C LEU A 431 -3.81 26.71 -1.16
N SER A 432 -4.79 26.66 -0.25
CA SER A 432 -4.53 26.52 1.19
C SER A 432 -4.04 25.09 1.48
N ALA A 433 -2.77 24.94 1.79
CA ALA A 433 -2.12 23.66 2.06
C ALA A 433 -1.56 23.59 3.49
N LEU A 434 -2.26 24.21 4.46
CA LEU A 434 -1.92 24.18 5.90
C LEU A 434 -0.47 24.57 6.23
N GLY A 435 0.11 25.52 5.45
CA GLY A 435 1.49 25.98 5.60
C GLY A 435 2.54 25.03 5.02
N ILE A 436 2.12 24.11 4.16
CA ILE A 436 3.00 23.23 3.39
C ILE A 436 3.13 23.78 1.97
N SER A 437 4.33 23.72 1.41
CA SER A 437 4.60 24.02 0.01
C SER A 437 5.01 22.73 -0.71
N TYR A 438 4.41 22.51 -1.88
CA TYR A 438 4.75 21.40 -2.78
C TYR A 438 5.42 21.98 -4.02
N VAL A 439 6.64 21.54 -4.30
CA VAL A 439 7.41 21.97 -5.46
C VAL A 439 7.72 20.76 -6.33
N SER A 440 7.39 20.85 -7.63
CA SER A 440 7.68 19.83 -8.62
C SER A 440 8.55 20.39 -9.74
N LEU A 441 9.60 19.67 -10.08
CA LEU A 441 10.50 19.95 -11.22
C LEU A 441 10.23 18.93 -12.30
N TYR A 442 9.83 19.35 -13.49
CA TYR A 442 9.52 18.50 -14.63
C TYR A 442 10.62 18.62 -15.69
N PHE A 443 11.53 17.67 -15.73
CA PHE A 443 12.59 17.59 -16.76
C PHE A 443 12.06 16.84 -17.98
N ASN A 444 12.12 17.43 -19.16
CA ASN A 444 11.64 16.79 -20.37
C ASN A 444 12.59 15.68 -20.83
N ILE A 445 12.07 14.45 -20.87
CA ILE A 445 12.78 13.26 -21.33
C ILE A 445 12.12 12.58 -22.54
N THR A 446 11.19 13.28 -23.19
CA THR A 446 10.52 12.78 -24.40
C THR A 446 11.56 12.50 -25.49
N GLY A 447 11.56 11.28 -25.99
CA GLY A 447 12.52 10.84 -27.02
C GLY A 447 13.57 9.83 -26.54
N LEU A 448 13.66 9.55 -25.23
CA LEU A 448 14.48 8.45 -24.73
C LEU A 448 14.00 7.10 -25.25
N THR A 449 14.92 6.18 -25.45
CA THR A 449 14.62 4.77 -25.73
C THR A 449 14.03 4.08 -24.49
N GLY A 450 13.49 2.87 -24.65
CA GLY A 450 12.96 2.11 -23.52
C GLY A 450 14.01 1.81 -22.46
N GLU A 451 15.20 1.37 -22.84
CA GLU A 451 16.30 1.09 -21.89
C GLU A 451 16.81 2.36 -21.18
N GLU A 452 16.89 3.49 -21.91
CA GLU A 452 17.22 4.77 -21.27
C GLU A 452 16.13 5.22 -20.31
N THR A 453 14.85 5.01 -20.65
CA THR A 453 13.71 5.31 -19.75
C THR A 453 13.78 4.47 -18.48
N ALA A 454 14.06 3.17 -18.59
CA ALA A 454 14.25 2.29 -17.44
C ALA A 454 15.43 2.74 -16.56
N ALA A 455 16.53 3.12 -17.17
CA ALA A 455 17.71 3.63 -16.45
C ALA A 455 17.41 4.96 -15.73
N VAL A 456 16.65 5.88 -16.36
CA VAL A 456 16.21 7.15 -15.71
C VAL A 456 15.22 6.87 -14.57
N SER A 457 14.32 5.90 -14.73
CA SER A 457 13.42 5.50 -13.64
C SER A 457 14.24 4.94 -12.47
N PHE A 458 15.19 4.08 -12.72
CA PHE A 458 16.09 3.53 -11.69
C PHE A 458 16.98 4.62 -11.06
N MET A 459 17.47 5.58 -11.84
CA MET A 459 18.20 6.74 -11.32
C MET A 459 17.36 7.52 -10.30
N GLY A 460 16.05 7.67 -10.55
CA GLY A 460 15.11 8.25 -9.59
C GLY A 460 15.03 7.49 -8.28
N GLU A 461 15.17 6.15 -8.31
CA GLU A 461 15.24 5.32 -7.09
C GLU A 461 16.53 5.50 -6.29
N LEU A 462 17.61 5.93 -6.93
CA LEU A 462 18.90 6.19 -6.29
C LEU A 462 18.98 7.56 -5.63
N PHE A 463 18.29 8.54 -6.17
CA PHE A 463 18.31 9.91 -5.66
C PHE A 463 17.85 9.99 -4.22
N GLY A 464 18.66 10.65 -3.37
CA GLY A 464 18.44 10.75 -1.93
C GLY A 464 18.84 9.49 -1.13
N LYS A 465 19.33 8.42 -1.80
CA LYS A 465 19.72 7.15 -1.16
C LYS A 465 21.19 6.78 -1.33
N VAL A 466 21.92 7.53 -2.14
CA VAL A 466 23.38 7.38 -2.36
C VAL A 466 24.11 8.61 -1.84
N ASP A 467 25.43 8.50 -1.67
CA ASP A 467 26.27 9.64 -1.29
C ASP A 467 26.15 10.79 -2.32
N THR A 468 26.31 11.99 -1.83
CA THR A 468 26.48 13.21 -2.65
C THR A 468 27.89 13.76 -2.47
N ALA A 469 28.20 14.87 -3.11
CA ALA A 469 29.48 15.56 -2.85
C ALA A 469 29.52 16.21 -1.45
N GLY A 470 28.36 16.56 -0.87
CA GLY A 470 28.25 17.26 0.41
C GLY A 470 28.00 16.35 1.61
N HIS A 471 27.29 15.25 1.41
CA HIS A 471 26.85 14.40 2.50
C HIS A 471 26.95 12.91 2.12
N SER A 472 27.21 12.08 3.13
CA SER A 472 27.02 10.63 3.02
C SER A 472 25.52 10.31 2.91
N ALA A 473 25.17 9.16 2.36
CA ALA A 473 23.79 8.70 2.24
C ALA A 473 23.05 8.68 3.61
N GLN A 474 23.77 8.35 4.69
CA GLN A 474 23.23 8.38 6.04
C GLN A 474 22.92 9.82 6.50
N GLU A 475 23.85 10.75 6.36
CA GLU A 475 23.64 12.17 6.73
C GLU A 475 22.54 12.79 5.89
N LEU A 476 22.53 12.51 4.56
CA LEU A 476 21.52 12.98 3.63
C LEU A 476 20.13 12.47 4.02
N SER A 477 20.01 11.20 4.35
CA SER A 477 18.74 10.61 4.81
C SER A 477 18.18 11.34 6.03
N SER A 478 19.00 11.59 7.05
CA SER A 478 18.58 12.31 8.26
C SER A 478 18.19 13.76 7.95
N LEU A 479 18.90 14.43 7.04
CA LEU A 479 18.57 15.80 6.62
C LEU A 479 17.27 15.87 5.82
N LEU A 480 17.02 14.88 4.94
CA LEU A 480 15.77 14.79 4.18
C LEU A 480 14.58 14.61 5.12
N GLN A 481 14.67 13.70 6.08
CA GLN A 481 13.62 13.52 7.10
C GLN A 481 13.39 14.77 7.96
N LEU A 482 14.45 15.51 8.29
CA LEU A 482 14.35 16.70 9.13
C LEU A 482 13.72 17.88 8.41
N TYR A 483 14.01 18.08 7.12
CA TYR A 483 13.65 19.28 6.38
C TYR A 483 12.55 19.06 5.34
N CYS A 484 12.40 17.86 4.79
CA CYS A 484 11.38 17.51 3.81
C CYS A 484 10.25 16.72 4.45
N GLY A 485 9.02 16.96 4.03
CA GLY A 485 7.91 16.04 4.25
C GLY A 485 8.04 14.83 3.35
N SER A 486 8.34 15.08 2.08
CA SER A 486 8.68 14.06 1.10
C SER A 486 9.69 14.58 0.08
N MET A 487 10.46 13.66 -0.51
CA MET A 487 11.25 13.91 -1.71
C MET A 487 11.16 12.67 -2.60
N ASN A 488 10.51 12.80 -3.74
CA ASN A 488 10.18 11.67 -4.61
C ASN A 488 10.56 11.96 -6.07
N PHE A 489 10.92 10.90 -6.78
CA PHE A 489 11.27 10.97 -8.19
C PHE A 489 10.46 9.93 -8.97
N SER A 490 9.94 10.33 -10.13
CA SER A 490 9.15 9.42 -10.99
C SER A 490 9.32 9.80 -12.45
N VAL A 491 9.11 8.82 -13.33
CA VAL A 491 8.92 9.06 -14.76
C VAL A 491 7.42 9.12 -15.02
N ASP A 492 6.94 10.29 -15.40
CA ASP A 492 5.52 10.55 -15.67
C ASP A 492 5.27 10.73 -17.16
N VAL A 493 4.18 10.15 -17.64
CA VAL A 493 3.74 10.26 -19.02
C VAL A 493 2.42 11.01 -19.09
N TYR A 494 2.38 12.05 -19.92
CA TYR A 494 1.20 12.86 -20.18
C TYR A 494 0.77 12.66 -21.63
N GLU A 495 -0.33 11.97 -21.84
CA GLU A 495 -0.88 11.71 -23.17
C GLU A 495 -2.09 12.63 -23.47
N GLN A 496 -2.05 13.31 -24.61
CA GLN A 496 -3.19 14.03 -25.16
C GLN A 496 -3.93 13.16 -26.19
N SER A 497 -3.18 12.36 -26.95
CA SER A 497 -3.69 11.38 -27.93
C SER A 497 -2.61 10.31 -28.14
N ALA A 498 -2.92 9.26 -28.88
CA ALA A 498 -1.99 8.17 -29.15
C ALA A 498 -0.63 8.64 -29.73
N ASP A 499 -0.62 9.76 -30.48
CA ASP A 499 0.55 10.31 -31.14
C ASP A 499 1.10 11.59 -30.47
N LYS A 500 0.36 12.14 -29.50
CA LYS A 500 0.74 13.37 -28.79
C LYS A 500 0.91 13.09 -27.31
N TYR A 501 2.14 12.95 -26.90
CA TYR A 501 2.50 12.72 -25.49
C TYR A 501 3.78 13.45 -25.14
N CYS A 502 4.02 13.63 -23.87
CA CYS A 502 5.31 14.03 -23.33
C CYS A 502 5.66 13.19 -22.11
N VAL A 503 6.96 12.99 -21.92
CA VAL A 503 7.51 12.21 -20.82
C VAL A 503 8.39 13.12 -19.98
N LYS A 504 8.21 13.05 -18.66
CA LYS A 504 8.94 13.87 -17.71
C LYS A 504 9.62 12.98 -16.67
N LEU A 505 10.89 13.27 -16.38
CA LEU A 505 11.42 12.94 -15.06
C LEU A 505 10.92 14.03 -14.11
N THR A 506 10.15 13.63 -13.11
CA THR A 506 9.59 14.56 -12.14
C THR A 506 10.29 14.38 -10.79
N ALA A 507 10.84 15.45 -10.25
CA ALA A 507 11.34 15.52 -8.89
C ALA A 507 10.35 16.34 -8.05
N ARG A 508 9.76 15.74 -7.02
CA ARG A 508 8.78 16.37 -6.13
C ARG A 508 9.35 16.50 -4.74
N VAL A 509 9.15 17.64 -4.13
CA VAL A 509 9.47 17.86 -2.73
C VAL A 509 8.31 18.58 -2.04
N SER A 510 7.98 18.14 -0.83
CA SER A 510 7.08 18.85 0.08
C SER A 510 7.82 19.25 1.33
N ALA A 511 7.51 20.42 1.86
CA ALA A 511 8.06 20.87 3.13
C ALA A 511 7.15 21.94 3.77
N ILE A 512 7.27 22.08 5.09
CA ILE A 512 6.71 23.24 5.79
C ILE A 512 7.41 24.50 5.24
N GLU A 513 6.67 25.57 5.00
CA GLU A 513 7.17 26.80 4.37
C GLU A 513 8.46 27.31 5.00
N SER A 514 8.58 27.30 6.33
CA SER A 514 9.80 27.71 7.03
C SER A 514 11.04 26.85 6.77
N LYS A 515 10.85 25.64 6.23
CA LYS A 515 11.92 24.67 5.92
C LYS A 515 12.21 24.58 4.41
N ILE A 516 11.40 25.19 3.55
CA ILE A 516 11.44 24.97 2.10
C ILE A 516 12.81 25.32 1.48
N GLY A 517 13.47 26.36 1.94
CA GLY A 517 14.81 26.73 1.44
C GLY A 517 15.85 25.64 1.69
N LYS A 518 15.80 24.96 2.85
CA LYS A 518 16.68 23.83 3.13
C LYS A 518 16.30 22.59 2.30
N ALA A 519 15.01 22.32 2.16
CA ALA A 519 14.52 21.20 1.36
C ALA A 519 14.92 21.33 -0.12
N LEU A 520 14.77 22.52 -0.72
CA LEU A 520 15.19 22.78 -2.10
C LEU A 520 16.71 22.79 -2.27
N GLY A 521 17.46 23.24 -1.25
CA GLY A 521 18.92 23.11 -1.23
C GLY A 521 19.38 21.64 -1.28
N LEU A 522 18.74 20.78 -0.50
CA LEU A 522 18.98 19.32 -0.53
C LEU A 522 18.56 18.69 -1.87
N LEU A 523 17.42 19.09 -2.43
CA LEU A 523 17.01 18.66 -3.76
C LEU A 523 18.04 19.04 -4.83
N SER A 524 18.55 20.26 -4.78
CA SER A 524 19.62 20.74 -5.69
C SER A 524 20.87 19.86 -5.58
N GLU A 525 21.32 19.56 -4.36
CA GLU A 525 22.47 18.71 -4.10
C GLU A 525 22.25 17.29 -4.63
N VAL A 526 21.09 16.69 -4.35
CA VAL A 526 20.73 15.34 -4.84
C VAL A 526 20.74 15.28 -6.37
N LEU A 527 20.15 16.26 -7.04
CA LEU A 527 20.06 16.28 -8.50
C LEU A 527 21.42 16.48 -9.17
N THR A 528 22.35 17.24 -8.55
CA THR A 528 23.57 17.67 -9.23
C THR A 528 24.84 16.96 -8.79
N THR A 529 24.81 16.28 -7.62
CA THR A 529 26.03 15.73 -7.02
C THR A 529 25.91 14.31 -6.47
N SER A 530 24.80 13.61 -6.72
CA SER A 530 24.65 12.20 -6.35
C SER A 530 25.70 11.32 -7.01
N ARG A 531 26.30 10.40 -6.27
CA ARG A 531 27.29 9.45 -6.78
C ARG A 531 26.60 8.23 -7.35
N LEU A 532 26.49 8.20 -8.68
CA LEU A 532 25.81 7.13 -9.42
C LEU A 532 26.76 5.95 -9.77
N ASP A 533 27.88 5.84 -9.06
CA ASP A 533 28.91 4.80 -9.15
C ASP A 533 29.09 4.01 -7.84
N SER A 534 28.23 4.22 -6.85
CA SER A 534 28.27 3.53 -5.55
C SER A 534 27.83 2.07 -5.68
N GLU A 535 28.79 1.18 -6.00
CA GLU A 535 28.53 -0.22 -6.36
C GLU A 535 27.63 -0.95 -5.36
N ARG A 536 27.89 -0.80 -4.07
CA ARG A 536 27.16 -1.52 -3.01
C ARG A 536 25.72 -1.04 -2.93
N GLU A 537 25.53 0.26 -2.74
CA GLU A 537 24.19 0.87 -2.57
C GLU A 537 23.33 0.63 -3.82
N ILE A 538 23.92 0.77 -5.02
CA ILE A 538 23.21 0.52 -6.28
C ILE A 538 22.82 -0.94 -6.41
N THR A 539 23.68 -1.88 -6.05
CA THR A 539 23.38 -3.31 -6.10
C THR A 539 22.25 -3.68 -5.13
N ASP A 540 22.30 -3.15 -3.91
CA ASP A 540 21.27 -3.40 -2.89
C ASP A 540 19.91 -2.85 -3.33
N ILE A 541 19.87 -1.60 -3.82
CA ILE A 541 18.64 -0.97 -4.31
C ILE A 541 18.09 -1.69 -5.55
N LEU A 542 18.98 -2.13 -6.46
CA LEU A 542 18.59 -2.89 -7.66
C LEU A 542 17.86 -4.20 -7.29
N ARG A 543 18.42 -4.95 -6.33
CA ARG A 543 17.81 -6.20 -5.84
C ARG A 543 16.48 -5.96 -5.15
N GLN A 544 16.43 -4.97 -4.27
CA GLN A 544 15.20 -4.59 -3.56
C GLN A 544 14.11 -4.17 -4.53
N ARG A 545 14.45 -3.32 -5.52
CA ARG A 545 13.49 -2.87 -6.52
C ARG A 545 12.96 -4.02 -7.37
N ARG A 546 13.83 -4.94 -7.81
CA ARG A 546 13.40 -6.14 -8.53
C ARG A 546 12.40 -6.96 -7.71
N THR A 547 12.70 -7.21 -6.44
CA THR A 547 11.84 -7.99 -5.55
C THR A 547 10.49 -7.29 -5.34
N GLY A 548 10.50 -5.97 -5.07
CA GLY A 548 9.27 -5.20 -4.91
C GLY A 548 8.41 -5.17 -6.19
N MET A 549 9.04 -5.05 -7.37
CA MET A 549 8.33 -5.11 -8.65
C MET A 549 7.68 -6.47 -8.90
N PHE A 550 8.36 -7.55 -8.54
CA PHE A 550 7.77 -8.89 -8.65
C PHE A 550 6.53 -9.04 -7.77
N GLN A 551 6.61 -8.64 -6.51
CA GLN A 551 5.47 -8.65 -5.60
C GLN A 551 4.31 -7.78 -6.13
N GLN A 552 4.61 -6.59 -6.66
CA GLN A 552 3.60 -5.73 -7.27
C GLN A 552 2.90 -6.40 -8.46
N ILE A 553 3.64 -7.14 -9.31
CA ILE A 553 3.07 -7.87 -10.45
C ILE A 553 2.15 -8.99 -9.96
N VAL A 554 2.51 -9.70 -8.90
CA VAL A 554 1.70 -10.78 -8.33
C VAL A 554 0.45 -10.22 -7.67
N ASN A 555 0.60 -9.25 -6.77
CA ASN A 555 -0.50 -8.72 -5.95
C ASN A 555 -1.46 -7.82 -6.75
N ASN A 556 -0.96 -7.15 -7.79
CA ASN A 556 -1.72 -6.25 -8.67
C ASN A 556 -1.72 -6.72 -10.12
N GLY A 557 -1.93 -8.00 -10.36
CA GLY A 557 -1.88 -8.60 -11.70
C GLY A 557 -2.84 -7.95 -12.70
N HIS A 558 -3.99 -7.45 -12.24
CA HIS A 558 -4.94 -6.69 -13.07
C HIS A 558 -4.33 -5.39 -13.60
N VAL A 559 -3.57 -4.64 -12.79
CA VAL A 559 -2.87 -3.42 -13.22
C VAL A 559 -1.78 -3.75 -14.23
N SER A 560 -1.00 -4.81 -13.96
CA SER A 560 0.04 -5.29 -14.87
C SER A 560 -0.54 -5.75 -16.21
N ALA A 561 -1.63 -6.50 -16.21
CA ALA A 561 -2.33 -6.93 -17.41
C ALA A 561 -2.88 -5.75 -18.23
N LEU A 562 -3.47 -4.76 -17.55
CA LEU A 562 -4.01 -3.55 -18.18
C LEU A 562 -2.89 -2.70 -18.81
N GLY A 563 -1.80 -2.41 -18.06
CA GLY A 563 -0.64 -1.69 -18.57
C GLY A 563 -0.04 -2.39 -19.81
N ARG A 564 0.08 -3.70 -19.73
CA ARG A 564 0.59 -4.53 -20.82
C ARG A 564 -0.30 -4.48 -22.06
N ALA A 565 -1.61 -4.54 -21.89
CA ALA A 565 -2.57 -4.40 -22.98
C ALA A 565 -2.53 -2.99 -23.59
N ALA A 566 -2.50 -1.93 -22.78
CA ALA A 566 -2.44 -0.54 -23.23
C ALA A 566 -1.16 -0.24 -24.03
N SER A 567 -0.01 -0.77 -23.61
CA SER A 567 1.30 -0.57 -24.27
C SER A 567 1.37 -1.04 -25.73
N GLN A 568 0.40 -1.83 -26.16
CA GLN A 568 0.29 -2.29 -27.54
C GLN A 568 -0.22 -1.20 -28.50
N PHE A 569 -0.88 -0.16 -27.98
CA PHE A 569 -1.65 0.79 -28.76
C PHE A 569 -1.07 2.20 -28.76
N THR A 570 -0.50 2.68 -27.64
CA THR A 570 0.01 4.04 -27.54
C THR A 570 1.49 4.05 -27.15
N ALA A 571 2.20 5.08 -27.63
CA ALA A 571 3.62 5.27 -27.32
C ALA A 571 3.80 5.61 -25.81
N GLY A 572 2.93 6.41 -25.23
CA GLY A 572 3.01 6.75 -23.81
C GLY A 572 2.79 5.55 -22.90
N SER A 573 1.81 4.70 -23.18
CA SER A 573 1.63 3.45 -22.43
C SER A 573 2.83 2.49 -22.61
N ALA A 574 3.48 2.48 -23.80
CA ALA A 574 4.70 1.71 -24.00
C ALA A 574 5.89 2.28 -23.20
N VAL A 575 5.96 3.61 -23.02
CA VAL A 575 6.93 4.26 -22.11
C VAL A 575 6.67 3.85 -20.66
N ASN A 576 5.41 3.84 -20.21
CA ASN A 576 5.06 3.42 -18.86
C ASN A 576 5.51 1.99 -18.54
N GLU A 577 5.45 1.07 -19.51
CA GLU A 577 5.98 -0.29 -19.36
C GLU A 577 7.49 -0.30 -19.08
N TRP A 578 8.26 0.58 -19.74
CA TRP A 578 9.68 0.73 -19.48
C TRP A 578 10.01 1.52 -18.21
N ALA A 579 9.13 2.40 -17.77
CA ALA A 579 9.33 3.21 -16.57
C ALA A 579 8.99 2.44 -15.29
N ASN A 580 7.90 1.66 -15.29
CA ASN A 580 7.37 1.03 -14.06
C ASN A 580 6.50 -0.21 -14.31
N GLY A 581 6.56 -0.81 -15.52
CA GLY A 581 5.79 -2.00 -15.86
C GLY A 581 6.63 -3.28 -15.94
N TYR A 582 6.10 -4.28 -16.65
CA TYR A 582 6.76 -5.57 -16.79
C TYR A 582 8.08 -5.50 -17.58
N ASP A 583 8.22 -4.57 -18.55
CA ASP A 583 9.48 -4.37 -19.26
C ASP A 583 10.57 -3.84 -18.33
N TYR A 584 10.20 -2.94 -17.40
CA TYR A 584 11.09 -2.46 -16.34
C TYR A 584 11.53 -3.61 -15.40
N TYR A 585 10.60 -4.45 -14.98
CA TYR A 585 10.94 -5.65 -14.20
C TYR A 585 11.93 -6.57 -14.95
N CYS A 586 11.71 -6.83 -16.23
CA CYS A 586 12.61 -7.65 -17.03
C CYS A 586 14.01 -7.01 -17.15
N TRP A 587 14.09 -5.68 -17.26
CA TRP A 587 15.33 -4.93 -17.27
C TRP A 587 16.07 -5.07 -15.92
N LEU A 588 15.37 -4.91 -14.80
CA LEU A 588 15.93 -5.12 -13.46
C LEU A 588 16.40 -6.57 -13.26
N LYS A 589 15.61 -7.56 -13.69
CA LYS A 589 15.95 -8.99 -13.60
C LYS A 589 17.23 -9.30 -14.38
N ARG A 590 17.40 -8.74 -15.57
CA ARG A 590 18.63 -8.88 -16.37
C ARG A 590 19.84 -8.33 -15.60
N LEU A 591 19.76 -7.09 -15.11
CA LEU A 591 20.87 -6.44 -14.41
C LEU A 591 21.26 -7.14 -13.11
N THR A 592 20.28 -7.65 -12.35
CA THR A 592 20.59 -8.41 -11.12
C THR A 592 21.31 -9.74 -11.38
N SER A 593 21.34 -10.24 -12.61
CA SER A 593 22.11 -11.42 -13.01
C SER A 593 23.51 -11.10 -13.56
N GLU A 594 23.82 -9.83 -13.79
CA GLU A 594 25.14 -9.38 -14.27
C GLU A 594 26.13 -9.29 -13.12
N THR A 595 27.37 -9.70 -13.36
CA THR A 595 28.48 -9.63 -12.37
C THR A 595 29.27 -8.32 -12.45
N ASP A 596 29.10 -7.55 -13.53
CA ASP A 596 29.75 -6.27 -13.76
C ASP A 596 28.73 -5.23 -14.17
N LEU A 597 28.48 -4.25 -13.31
CA LEU A 597 27.54 -3.15 -13.51
C LEU A 597 28.21 -1.85 -14.00
N SER A 598 29.47 -1.88 -14.38
CA SER A 598 30.20 -0.68 -14.84
C SER A 598 29.54 0.03 -16.03
N GLY A 599 28.90 -0.75 -16.92
CA GLY A 599 28.10 -0.23 -18.03
C GLY A 599 26.88 0.55 -17.55
N LEU A 600 26.20 0.09 -16.50
CA LEU A 600 25.08 0.78 -15.88
C LEU A 600 25.53 2.10 -15.24
N TYR A 601 26.62 2.11 -14.48
CA TYR A 601 27.12 3.33 -13.83
C TYR A 601 27.42 4.42 -14.86
N SER A 602 28.15 4.08 -15.93
CA SER A 602 28.45 5.01 -17.02
C SER A 602 27.18 5.54 -17.70
N GLN A 603 26.18 4.68 -17.89
CA GLN A 603 24.88 5.08 -18.46
C GLN A 603 24.12 6.02 -17.54
N LEU A 604 24.11 5.78 -16.23
CA LEU A 604 23.43 6.63 -15.25
C LEU A 604 24.08 8.03 -15.20
N GLU A 605 25.40 8.12 -15.19
CA GLU A 605 26.14 9.39 -15.23
C GLU A 605 25.85 10.17 -16.52
N GLU A 606 25.88 9.52 -17.69
CA GLU A 606 25.58 10.16 -18.97
C GLU A 606 24.13 10.67 -19.01
N LEU A 607 23.16 9.84 -18.57
CA LEU A 607 21.76 10.21 -18.53
C LEU A 607 21.49 11.34 -17.54
N SER A 608 22.11 11.32 -16.36
CA SER A 608 22.01 12.41 -15.39
C SER A 608 22.48 13.74 -15.99
N ALA A 609 23.64 13.77 -16.62
CA ALA A 609 24.17 14.97 -17.27
C ALA A 609 23.30 15.47 -18.45
N ARG A 610 22.63 14.55 -19.16
CA ARG A 610 21.76 14.87 -20.30
C ARG A 610 20.37 15.33 -19.88
N VAL A 611 19.82 14.78 -18.80
CA VAL A 611 18.42 14.98 -18.37
C VAL A 611 18.29 16.11 -17.37
N ILE A 612 19.20 16.18 -16.37
CA ILE A 612 19.12 17.19 -15.30
C ILE A 612 19.67 18.52 -15.79
N GLY A 613 18.78 19.48 -16.06
CA GLY A 613 19.18 20.81 -16.51
C GLY A 613 18.00 21.75 -16.71
N ARG A 614 18.32 23.06 -16.86
CA ARG A 614 17.31 24.11 -17.08
C ARG A 614 16.60 24.01 -18.43
N ARG A 615 17.26 23.45 -19.43
CA ARG A 615 16.68 23.33 -20.77
C ARG A 615 15.59 22.23 -20.78
N GLY A 616 14.35 22.63 -21.03
CA GLY A 616 13.18 21.75 -20.96
C GLY A 616 12.61 21.52 -19.57
N LEU A 617 13.13 22.23 -18.56
CA LEU A 617 12.56 22.24 -17.21
C LEU A 617 11.29 23.09 -17.16
N THR A 618 10.31 22.61 -16.44
CA THR A 618 9.14 23.38 -15.98
C THR A 618 9.04 23.20 -14.47
N VAL A 619 8.78 24.26 -13.73
CA VAL A 619 8.56 24.21 -12.27
C VAL A 619 7.07 24.35 -11.98
N SER A 620 6.56 23.60 -11.02
CA SER A 620 5.21 23.79 -10.48
C SER A 620 5.28 23.99 -8.97
N VAL A 621 4.48 24.91 -8.46
CA VAL A 621 4.35 25.21 -7.02
C VAL A 621 2.88 25.16 -6.63
N THR A 622 2.58 24.39 -5.60
CA THR A 622 1.26 24.38 -4.94
C THR A 622 1.42 24.80 -3.49
N GLY A 623 0.61 25.75 -3.06
CA GLY A 623 0.63 26.36 -1.73
C GLY A 623 0.28 27.84 -1.80
N MET A 624 0.28 28.51 -0.65
CA MET A 624 0.11 29.97 -0.63
C MET A 624 1.35 30.66 -1.20
N HIS A 625 1.14 31.82 -1.86
CA HIS A 625 2.27 32.59 -2.38
C HIS A 625 3.21 33.01 -1.25
N SER A 626 4.51 32.81 -1.46
CA SER A 626 5.58 33.12 -0.52
C SER A 626 6.85 33.55 -1.26
N GLU A 627 7.39 34.74 -0.94
CA GLU A 627 8.66 35.22 -1.50
C GLU A 627 9.82 34.26 -1.15
N ALA A 628 9.79 33.68 0.05
CA ALA A 628 10.82 32.71 0.48
C ALA A 628 10.84 31.45 -0.38
N VAL A 629 9.68 30.99 -0.84
CA VAL A 629 9.56 29.86 -1.77
C VAL A 629 10.11 30.23 -3.15
N ASP A 630 9.79 31.43 -3.64
CA ASP A 630 10.26 31.92 -4.94
C ASP A 630 11.76 32.11 -4.97
N ASP A 631 12.32 32.68 -3.91
CA ASP A 631 13.78 32.86 -3.75
C ASP A 631 14.49 31.47 -3.75
N ALA A 632 13.97 30.52 -2.98
CA ALA A 632 14.56 29.18 -2.88
C ALA A 632 14.50 28.42 -4.21
N ILE A 633 13.41 28.55 -4.98
CA ILE A 633 13.30 27.99 -6.34
C ILE A 633 14.31 28.67 -7.28
N THR A 634 14.44 29.99 -7.20
CA THR A 634 15.38 30.74 -8.03
C THR A 634 16.82 30.32 -7.75
N GLU A 635 17.19 30.13 -6.48
CA GLU A 635 18.50 29.61 -6.08
C GLU A 635 18.74 28.21 -6.66
N LEU A 636 17.76 27.28 -6.51
CA LEU A 636 17.84 25.93 -7.05
C LEU A 636 18.03 25.95 -8.57
N VAL A 637 17.19 26.71 -9.30
CA VAL A 637 17.26 26.77 -10.77
C VAL A 637 18.61 27.35 -11.23
N ASN A 638 19.19 28.33 -10.53
CA ASN A 638 20.48 28.90 -10.87
C ASN A 638 21.65 27.91 -10.69
N VAL A 639 21.55 26.96 -9.78
CA VAL A 639 22.58 25.92 -9.55
C VAL A 639 22.49 24.82 -10.63
N LEU A 640 21.31 24.55 -11.19
CA LEU A 640 21.16 23.53 -12.24
C LEU A 640 21.98 23.90 -13.49
N PRO A 641 22.64 22.92 -14.12
CA PRO A 641 23.33 23.13 -15.40
C PRO A 641 22.35 23.60 -16.48
N GLU A 642 22.87 24.14 -17.58
CA GLU A 642 22.02 24.50 -18.71
C GLU A 642 21.30 23.27 -19.28
N GLY A 643 21.99 22.13 -19.30
CA GLY A 643 21.48 20.85 -19.80
C GLY A 643 21.36 20.80 -21.32
N GLU A 644 20.85 19.68 -21.80
CA GLU A 644 20.63 19.43 -23.23
C GLU A 644 19.14 19.27 -23.54
N THR A 645 18.75 19.50 -24.79
CA THR A 645 17.42 19.10 -25.24
C THR A 645 17.44 17.61 -25.57
N VAL A 646 16.69 16.83 -24.81
CA VAL A 646 16.54 15.40 -25.11
C VAL A 646 15.81 15.24 -26.44
N THR A 647 16.46 14.55 -27.38
CA THR A 647 15.92 14.26 -28.70
C THR A 647 16.13 12.77 -29.01
N GLY A 648 15.22 12.18 -29.76
CA GLY A 648 15.31 10.77 -30.16
C GLY A 648 14.00 10.24 -30.72
N SER A 649 13.98 8.97 -31.07
CA SER A 649 12.79 8.32 -31.65
C SER A 649 11.72 7.96 -30.61
N GLY A 650 12.06 8.01 -29.33
CA GLY A 650 11.16 7.56 -28.27
C GLY A 650 10.88 6.06 -28.29
N VAL A 651 9.85 5.66 -27.58
CA VAL A 651 9.37 4.27 -27.52
C VAL A 651 8.15 4.14 -28.44
N ALA A 652 8.19 3.15 -29.33
CA ALA A 652 7.05 2.84 -30.19
C ALA A 652 6.06 1.91 -29.49
N PRO A 653 4.74 1.98 -29.82
CA PRO A 653 3.77 0.98 -29.39
C PRO A 653 4.22 -0.43 -29.75
N ARG A 654 3.95 -1.40 -28.88
CA ARG A 654 4.41 -2.80 -29.05
C ARG A 654 3.70 -3.55 -30.19
N GLY A 655 2.59 -3.02 -30.70
CA GLY A 655 1.71 -3.67 -31.66
C GLY A 655 0.86 -4.77 -31.01
N VAL A 656 -0.26 -5.06 -31.67
CA VAL A 656 -1.28 -5.98 -31.14
C VAL A 656 -0.73 -7.41 -31.05
N ARG A 657 -0.82 -8.00 -29.87
CA ARG A 657 -0.39 -9.38 -29.59
C ARG A 657 -1.20 -9.97 -28.44
N ARG A 658 -1.17 -11.29 -28.34
CA ARG A 658 -1.67 -12.03 -27.16
C ARG A 658 -0.44 -12.42 -26.34
N GLU A 659 -0.42 -11.99 -25.09
CA GLU A 659 0.64 -12.29 -24.11
C GLU A 659 0.01 -12.91 -22.87
N GLY A 660 0.75 -13.80 -22.21
CA GLY A 660 0.44 -14.33 -20.88
C GLY A 660 1.69 -14.17 -20.01
N ILE A 661 1.49 -13.75 -18.78
CA ILE A 661 2.51 -13.70 -17.73
C ILE A 661 2.07 -14.70 -16.69
N GLU A 662 2.90 -15.68 -16.40
CA GLU A 662 2.67 -16.65 -15.34
C GLU A 662 3.05 -16.04 -13.99
N ILE A 663 2.13 -16.14 -13.04
CA ILE A 663 2.33 -15.65 -11.67
C ILE A 663 1.87 -16.74 -10.69
N PRO A 664 2.47 -16.84 -9.49
CA PRO A 664 2.06 -17.78 -8.46
C PRO A 664 0.80 -17.25 -7.75
N SER A 665 -0.34 -17.45 -8.37
CA SER A 665 -1.64 -17.00 -7.83
C SER A 665 -2.75 -17.89 -8.32
N ASP A 666 -3.72 -18.17 -7.46
CA ASP A 666 -4.95 -18.86 -7.82
C ASP A 666 -5.94 -17.95 -8.59
N VAL A 667 -5.62 -16.66 -8.71
CA VAL A 667 -6.43 -15.66 -9.41
C VAL A 667 -5.82 -15.37 -10.78
N GLY A 668 -6.60 -15.51 -11.85
CA GLY A 668 -6.22 -15.15 -13.20
C GLY A 668 -6.78 -13.77 -13.57
N TYR A 669 -5.95 -12.95 -14.21
CA TYR A 669 -6.33 -11.61 -14.68
C TYR A 669 -6.32 -11.58 -16.20
N ALA A 670 -7.37 -11.07 -16.81
CA ALA A 670 -7.46 -10.86 -18.26
C ALA A 670 -7.73 -9.40 -18.57
N ALA A 671 -6.94 -8.83 -19.47
CA ALA A 671 -7.14 -7.47 -19.97
C ALA A 671 -7.26 -7.47 -21.48
N MET A 672 -8.16 -6.64 -21.98
CA MET A 672 -8.36 -6.40 -23.41
C MET A 672 -8.38 -4.90 -23.66
N GLY A 673 -7.72 -4.43 -24.67
CA GLY A 673 -7.64 -3.01 -25.02
C GLY A 673 -7.78 -2.75 -26.51
N GLY A 674 -8.05 -1.50 -26.86
CA GLY A 674 -8.12 -1.01 -28.24
C GLY A 674 -8.06 0.51 -28.29
N LEU A 675 -7.75 1.08 -29.47
CA LEU A 675 -7.78 2.52 -29.68
C LEU A 675 -9.23 3.00 -29.89
N SER A 676 -9.60 4.05 -29.17
CA SER A 676 -10.89 4.76 -29.36
C SER A 676 -10.80 5.97 -30.31
N GLY A 677 -9.62 6.27 -30.85
CA GLY A 677 -9.36 7.49 -31.62
C GLY A 677 -8.98 8.68 -30.76
N GLU A 678 -9.17 9.91 -31.27
CA GLU A 678 -8.98 11.12 -30.46
C GLU A 678 -10.01 11.18 -29.33
N PHE A 679 -9.64 11.90 -28.25
CA PHE A 679 -10.54 12.07 -27.11
C PHE A 679 -11.85 12.73 -27.56
N ASP A 680 -12.94 12.00 -27.39
CA ASP A 680 -14.31 12.47 -27.54
C ASP A 680 -15.13 11.93 -26.37
N GLY A 681 -15.63 12.82 -25.52
CA GLY A 681 -16.37 12.44 -24.31
C GLY A 681 -17.60 11.58 -24.60
N HIS A 682 -18.28 11.79 -25.74
CA HIS A 682 -19.45 10.99 -26.14
C HIS A 682 -19.03 9.55 -26.49
N TRP A 683 -17.95 9.38 -27.25
CA TRP A 683 -17.43 8.07 -27.61
C TRP A 683 -16.84 7.34 -26.41
N GLN A 684 -16.18 8.05 -25.49
CA GLN A 684 -15.69 7.44 -24.26
C GLN A 684 -16.82 6.97 -23.36
N LEU A 685 -17.86 7.78 -23.19
CA LEU A 685 -19.04 7.38 -22.44
C LEU A 685 -19.74 6.18 -23.09
N ALA A 686 -19.94 6.21 -24.40
CA ALA A 686 -20.52 5.08 -25.13
C ALA A 686 -19.66 3.81 -24.97
N GLY A 687 -18.34 3.93 -25.07
CA GLY A 687 -17.41 2.83 -24.85
C GLY A 687 -17.50 2.23 -23.44
N ARG A 688 -17.62 3.08 -22.41
CA ARG A 688 -17.82 2.63 -21.02
C ARG A 688 -19.14 1.88 -20.85
N VAL A 689 -20.22 2.42 -21.37
CA VAL A 689 -21.55 1.77 -21.31
C VAL A 689 -21.50 0.40 -22.00
N VAL A 690 -20.96 0.33 -23.22
CA VAL A 690 -20.84 -0.94 -23.96
C VAL A 690 -19.95 -1.94 -23.24
N SER A 691 -18.85 -1.49 -22.63
CA SER A 691 -17.95 -2.37 -21.87
C SER A 691 -18.62 -2.91 -20.61
N LEU A 692 -19.40 -2.08 -19.91
CA LEU A 692 -20.18 -2.52 -18.76
C LEU A 692 -21.22 -3.56 -19.15
N GLU A 693 -21.99 -3.30 -20.20
CA GLU A 693 -23.00 -4.23 -20.71
C GLU A 693 -22.40 -5.56 -21.24
N TYR A 694 -21.16 -5.52 -21.74
CA TYR A 694 -20.46 -6.73 -22.19
C TYR A 694 -19.93 -7.57 -21.02
N LEU A 695 -19.54 -6.92 -19.92
CA LEU A 695 -18.96 -7.59 -18.75
C LEU A 695 -20.02 -8.14 -17.77
N TRP A 696 -21.24 -7.63 -17.85
CA TRP A 696 -22.41 -8.08 -17.08
C TRP A 696 -23.32 -8.95 -17.96
#